data_f8d4a26bf39f1056d6fa8a5e2ebeb657
#
_entry.id   f8d4a26bf39f1056d6fa8a5e2ebeb657
#
_cell.length_a   1.000
_cell.length_b   1.000
_cell.length_c   1.000
_cell.angle_alpha   90.00
_cell.angle_beta   90.00
_cell.angle_gamma   90.00
#
_symmetry.space_group_name_H-M   'P 1'
#
loop_
_entity.id
_entity.type
_entity.pdbx_description
1 polymer ?
#
loop_
_entity_poly.entity_id
_entity_poly.type
_entity_poly.pdbx_seq_one_letter_code
_entity_poly.pdbx_strand_id
1 'polypeptide(L)'
;MSLVNSKDKKYKWNFINVGGSARVRIDSGEDIAHLEELDPKMWTVLSCPTTGLEIDDKSLKYMDCDGDGKLRINDVISVSKWITSVLKDKDLILKGVDSIDINQINTDDANGKKLYSSAKRILENLGKEGTMISLADTADIAAIFAKTRFNGDGIITEASSDDAELKATIAAALSTVGGVADRSGAQGVGADQIEAFYKNLNDYVTWNDAVVEAPYGDKTDALIAAYNALDAKVKDFFMRSKLAAFSPNSMASLDIQTSRIDAISAENLSTKNDEIAAYPLTHITGKSEIDLNAAINPAWDKNFNIIKSVAIDPSKTVITEEDWSEIGAKFAAYQAWKNAKAGAAVEGLGLDAIKNFIAQDKKAELLDLVAQDAALKEESDNIEMVDKFLHIFRDFYKLLKNFVTFNDFYNKDKNLKAIFQCGTLIIDQRECKFCMKVADTGKHSAAAGASGMYLVYCDCTTKTQAAKLQIVAAVTVGDIGALAVGKNGIFYDNSGLEWDAVITKIVDNPINISQSFWSPYRRMSTAIENLINKSAADKDAKMMANATANINAAPTKTAEEAKAAAATPPFDIAKFAGIFAAIGMALGMIGTALASIFKGLFALTWWQLIMLFVGIILLISGPAMVMAWLKLRRRNIAPLLNANGWAVNANSKISIPFGETLTEVAKYPKMKLNDPFAKKKSWKSHVITWVVIIAGVSGLWLTNILSEISPKLKSPLPKYKVEVEEVVTDTLTIIEDTVVVE
;
A
#
# COMPACT_ATOMS: atom_id res chain seq x y z
N MET A 1 24.79 -21.40 63.23
CA MET A 1 23.90 -20.49 62.53
C MET A 1 24.75 -19.57 61.65
N SER A 2 24.98 -19.93 60.41
CA SER A 2 25.72 -19.12 59.45
C SER A 2 24.77 -18.86 58.31
N LEU A 3 24.28 -17.62 58.25
CA LEU A 3 23.51 -17.14 57.12
C LEU A 3 24.49 -16.91 55.95
N VAL A 4 24.57 -17.87 55.07
CA VAL A 4 25.22 -17.70 53.78
C VAL A 4 24.31 -16.83 52.92
N ASN A 5 24.58 -15.54 52.86
CA ASN A 5 24.06 -14.64 51.85
C ASN A 5 24.64 -15.07 50.49
N SER A 6 23.94 -15.88 49.74
CA SER A 6 24.17 -16.01 48.32
C SER A 6 23.73 -14.70 47.65
N LYS A 7 24.62 -13.75 47.52
CA LYS A 7 24.45 -12.63 46.57
C LYS A 7 24.37 -13.28 45.18
N ASP A 8 23.20 -13.34 44.59
CA ASP A 8 23.00 -13.68 43.20
C ASP A 8 23.92 -12.78 42.38
N LYS A 9 25.00 -13.37 41.85
CA LYS A 9 25.87 -12.67 40.91
C LYS A 9 25.06 -12.45 39.65
N LYS A 10 24.53 -11.21 39.48
CA LYS A 10 23.93 -10.81 38.22
C LYS A 10 24.90 -11.04 37.08
N TYR A 11 24.41 -11.57 35.99
CA TYR A 11 25.21 -11.79 34.77
C TYR A 11 25.91 -10.49 34.32
N LYS A 12 27.18 -10.56 33.93
CA LYS A 12 27.99 -9.39 33.56
C LYS A 12 27.95 -9.21 32.05
N TRP A 13 27.14 -8.28 31.61
CA TRP A 13 27.00 -7.88 30.22
C TRP A 13 28.18 -7.03 29.73
N ASN A 14 28.58 -7.23 28.47
CA ASN A 14 29.45 -6.34 27.73
C ASN A 14 28.62 -5.30 26.97
N PHE A 15 29.17 -4.08 26.87
CA PHE A 15 28.47 -2.97 26.19
C PHE A 15 29.34 -2.35 25.11
N ILE A 16 28.67 -1.83 24.07
CA ILE A 16 29.24 -1.03 22.99
C ILE A 16 28.43 0.25 22.81
N ASN A 17 29.07 1.35 22.40
CA ASN A 17 28.38 2.58 22.07
C ASN A 17 28.21 2.68 20.55
N VAL A 18 26.98 2.52 20.04
CA VAL A 18 26.62 2.63 18.62
C VAL A 18 25.28 3.35 18.47
N GLY A 19 25.14 4.11 17.39
CA GLY A 19 23.91 4.87 17.12
C GLY A 19 23.56 5.92 18.17
N GLY A 20 24.55 6.35 18.99
CA GLY A 20 24.39 7.36 20.04
C GLY A 20 23.77 6.85 21.34
N SER A 21 23.77 5.52 21.55
CA SER A 21 23.37 4.87 22.81
C SER A 21 24.28 3.70 23.15
N ALA A 22 24.41 3.41 24.43
CA ALA A 22 25.07 2.19 24.91
C ALA A 22 24.14 1.00 24.64
N ARG A 23 24.69 -0.09 24.08
CA ARG A 23 23.96 -1.30 23.74
C ARG A 23 24.73 -2.52 24.24
N VAL A 24 23.99 -3.55 24.58
CA VAL A 24 24.56 -4.84 24.95
C VAL A 24 25.23 -5.48 23.73
N ARG A 25 26.33 -6.19 23.96
CA ARG A 25 26.95 -7.09 22.99
C ARG A 25 26.53 -8.51 23.30
N ILE A 26 26.25 -9.27 22.26
CA ILE A 26 26.00 -10.71 22.32
C ILE A 26 27.18 -11.37 21.58
N ASP A 27 28.16 -11.81 22.31
CA ASP A 27 29.42 -12.34 21.77
C ASP A 27 29.60 -13.86 22.04
N SER A 28 28.76 -14.45 22.91
CA SER A 28 28.85 -15.83 23.33
C SER A 28 27.45 -16.48 23.45
N GLY A 29 27.41 -17.80 23.43
CA GLY A 29 26.19 -18.55 23.73
C GLY A 29 25.71 -18.38 25.17
N GLU A 30 26.60 -18.03 26.10
CA GLU A 30 26.23 -17.68 27.47
C GLU A 30 25.49 -16.35 27.54
N ASP A 31 25.85 -15.34 26.72
CA ASP A 31 25.09 -14.10 26.62
C ASP A 31 23.64 -14.42 26.17
N ILE A 32 23.50 -15.35 25.21
CA ILE A 32 22.18 -15.76 24.74
C ILE A 32 21.40 -16.46 25.86
N ALA A 33 22.02 -17.36 26.61
CA ALA A 33 21.35 -18.09 27.69
C ALA A 33 20.85 -17.18 28.83
N HIS A 34 21.49 -16.02 29.05
CA HIS A 34 21.14 -15.08 30.11
C HIS A 34 20.24 -13.92 29.67
N LEU A 35 19.69 -13.95 28.44
CA LEU A 35 18.84 -12.85 27.92
C LEU A 35 17.65 -12.51 28.82
N GLU A 36 17.15 -13.46 29.61
CA GLU A 36 16.09 -13.21 30.60
C GLU A 36 16.52 -12.22 31.70
N GLU A 37 17.81 -12.19 32.06
CA GLU A 37 18.34 -11.28 33.08
C GLU A 37 18.58 -9.86 32.54
N LEU A 38 18.50 -9.66 31.21
CA LEU A 38 18.67 -8.35 30.59
C LEU A 38 17.42 -7.50 30.79
N ASP A 39 17.57 -6.35 31.50
CA ASP A 39 16.47 -5.40 31.71
C ASP A 39 15.83 -5.01 30.36
N PRO A 40 14.50 -5.13 30.20
CA PRO A 40 13.79 -4.74 28.98
C PRO A 40 14.12 -3.33 28.45
N LYS A 41 14.49 -2.40 29.34
CA LYS A 41 14.92 -1.04 28.96
C LYS A 41 16.24 -1.02 28.18
N MET A 42 17.04 -2.07 28.25
CA MET A 42 18.33 -2.17 27.55
C MET A 42 18.20 -2.80 26.15
N TRP A 43 17.06 -3.38 25.83
CA TRP A 43 16.78 -3.91 24.50
C TRP A 43 16.61 -2.78 23.49
N THR A 44 17.19 -2.94 22.30
CA THR A 44 17.04 -1.92 21.24
C THR A 44 15.63 -1.91 20.67
N VAL A 45 15.01 -3.08 20.56
CA VAL A 45 13.65 -3.28 20.07
C VAL A 45 12.84 -4.04 21.12
N LEU A 46 11.59 -3.62 21.34
CA LEU A 46 10.65 -4.30 22.24
C LEU A 46 9.71 -5.23 21.49
N SER A 47 9.42 -4.90 20.22
CA SER A 47 8.58 -5.69 19.32
C SER A 47 8.88 -5.37 17.87
N CYS A 48 8.79 -6.37 16.99
CA CYS A 48 8.82 -6.20 15.54
C CYS A 48 7.81 -7.13 14.86
N PRO A 49 7.27 -6.78 13.67
CA PRO A 49 6.44 -7.69 12.90
C PRO A 49 7.26 -8.87 12.38
N THR A 50 6.61 -10.01 12.14
CA THR A 50 7.21 -11.19 11.52
C THR A 50 7.27 -11.09 9.98
N THR A 51 6.71 -10.03 9.40
CA THR A 51 6.67 -9.84 7.94
C THR A 51 7.59 -8.70 7.49
N GLY A 52 8.10 -8.79 6.26
CA GLY A 52 8.95 -7.75 5.67
C GLY A 52 10.39 -7.76 6.16
N LEU A 53 10.82 -8.79 6.86
CA LEU A 53 12.17 -9.00 7.35
C LEU A 53 12.98 -9.88 6.39
N GLU A 54 14.29 -9.70 6.36
CA GLU A 54 15.23 -10.51 5.59
C GLU A 54 15.74 -11.70 6.42
N ILE A 55 14.79 -12.44 6.97
CA ILE A 55 14.93 -13.72 7.65
C ILE A 55 13.89 -14.64 7.02
N ASP A 56 14.15 -15.93 6.99
CA ASP A 56 13.22 -16.93 6.51
C ASP A 56 11.87 -16.86 7.24
N ASP A 57 10.77 -16.81 6.48
CA ASP A 57 9.40 -16.63 7.04
C ASP A 57 9.02 -17.78 7.98
N LYS A 58 9.49 -19.00 7.69
CA LYS A 58 9.26 -20.19 8.54
C LYS A 58 10.02 -20.08 9.86
N SER A 59 11.28 -19.58 9.81
CA SER A 59 12.04 -19.27 11.02
C SER A 59 11.34 -18.24 11.90
N LEU A 60 10.82 -17.16 11.29
CA LEU A 60 10.06 -16.13 12.02
C LEU A 60 8.79 -16.68 12.64
N LYS A 61 8.05 -17.53 11.91
CA LYS A 61 6.86 -18.20 12.42
C LYS A 61 7.17 -19.14 13.61
N TYR A 62 8.29 -19.83 13.58
CA TYR A 62 8.72 -20.68 14.69
C TYR A 62 9.18 -19.91 15.92
N MET A 63 9.67 -18.67 15.74
CA MET A 63 10.08 -17.80 16.83
C MET A 63 8.91 -17.00 17.43
N ASP A 64 7.82 -16.84 16.71
CA ASP A 64 6.55 -16.25 17.17
C ASP A 64 5.79 -17.30 18.00
N CYS A 65 6.02 -17.29 19.33
CA CYS A 65 5.56 -18.35 20.21
C CYS A 65 4.06 -18.31 20.48
N ASP A 66 3.44 -17.13 20.37
CA ASP A 66 1.99 -16.94 20.60
C ASP A 66 1.19 -16.78 19.29
N GLY A 67 1.86 -16.75 18.13
CA GLY A 67 1.26 -16.74 16.80
C GLY A 67 0.52 -15.45 16.45
N ASP A 68 0.87 -14.32 17.09
CA ASP A 68 0.18 -13.05 16.88
C ASP A 68 0.74 -12.20 15.74
N GLY A 69 1.76 -12.71 15.02
CA GLY A 69 2.41 -12.04 13.90
C GLY A 69 3.45 -11.01 14.32
N LYS A 70 3.90 -11.03 15.57
CA LYS A 70 4.93 -10.14 16.11
C LYS A 70 5.91 -10.90 16.98
N LEU A 71 7.16 -10.54 16.90
CA LEU A 71 8.19 -10.98 17.85
C LEU A 71 8.32 -9.96 18.96
N ARG A 72 8.16 -10.39 20.18
CA ARG A 72 8.37 -9.58 21.41
C ARG A 72 9.52 -10.14 22.24
N ILE A 73 9.89 -9.39 23.26
CA ILE A 73 10.95 -9.80 24.20
C ILE A 73 10.68 -11.19 24.78
N ASN A 74 9.42 -11.50 25.12
CA ASN A 74 9.05 -12.80 25.71
C ASN A 74 9.26 -13.96 24.73
N ASP A 75 8.97 -13.77 23.45
CA ASP A 75 9.21 -14.76 22.41
C ASP A 75 10.70 -15.03 22.29
N VAL A 76 11.50 -13.96 22.18
CA VAL A 76 12.95 -14.05 22.08
C VAL A 76 13.56 -14.75 23.32
N ILE A 77 13.09 -14.45 24.53
CA ILE A 77 13.53 -15.11 25.77
C ILE A 77 13.13 -16.59 25.75
N SER A 78 11.90 -16.91 25.34
CA SER A 78 11.41 -18.30 25.27
C SER A 78 12.24 -19.12 24.29
N VAL A 79 12.48 -18.60 23.11
CA VAL A 79 13.35 -19.21 22.08
C VAL A 79 14.78 -19.36 22.61
N SER A 80 15.32 -18.32 23.25
CA SER A 80 16.67 -18.34 23.83
C SER A 80 16.84 -19.47 24.84
N LYS A 81 15.94 -19.59 25.81
CA LYS A 81 15.94 -20.66 26.81
C LYS A 81 15.89 -22.03 26.16
N TRP A 82 14.98 -22.19 25.20
CA TRP A 82 14.79 -23.46 24.54
C TRP A 82 16.02 -23.86 23.71
N ILE A 83 16.54 -23.00 22.83
CA ILE A 83 17.67 -23.36 21.96
C ILE A 83 18.96 -23.60 22.75
N THR A 84 19.18 -22.85 23.84
CA THR A 84 20.38 -23.03 24.69
C THR A 84 20.29 -24.24 25.59
N SER A 85 19.10 -24.74 25.95
CA SER A 85 18.94 -25.97 26.74
C SER A 85 19.21 -27.23 25.94
N VAL A 86 18.84 -27.23 24.64
CA VAL A 86 18.96 -28.40 23.78
C VAL A 86 20.32 -28.54 23.10
N LEU A 87 21.26 -27.63 23.31
CA LEU A 87 22.63 -27.68 22.79
C LEU A 87 23.66 -27.94 23.89
N LYS A 88 24.67 -28.78 23.59
CA LYS A 88 25.84 -29.00 24.46
C LYS A 88 26.77 -27.76 24.43
N ASP A 89 27.06 -27.29 23.23
CA ASP A 89 27.86 -26.08 22.99
C ASP A 89 26.95 -24.97 22.46
N LYS A 90 26.65 -24.02 23.31
CA LYS A 90 25.78 -22.89 22.98
C LYS A 90 26.39 -21.90 21.98
N ASP A 91 27.74 -21.87 21.85
CA ASP A 91 28.45 -21.00 20.93
C ASP A 91 28.20 -21.39 19.45
N LEU A 92 27.73 -22.61 19.22
CA LEU A 92 27.35 -23.05 17.87
C LEU A 92 26.26 -22.18 17.23
N ILE A 93 25.37 -21.60 18.04
CA ILE A 93 24.31 -20.68 17.57
C ILE A 93 24.89 -19.47 16.84
N LEU A 94 26.06 -19.00 17.28
CA LEU A 94 26.72 -17.82 16.70
C LEU A 94 27.19 -18.04 15.25
N LYS A 95 27.32 -19.31 14.82
CA LYS A 95 27.77 -19.67 13.47
C LYS A 95 26.69 -19.37 12.41
N GLY A 96 25.40 -19.46 12.76
CA GLY A 96 24.29 -19.20 11.84
C GLY A 96 24.31 -20.09 10.60
N VAL A 97 24.66 -21.40 10.78
CA VAL A 97 24.71 -22.39 9.70
C VAL A 97 23.43 -23.22 9.65
N ASP A 98 23.15 -23.83 8.49
CA ASP A 98 21.93 -24.59 8.21
C ASP A 98 22.00 -26.06 8.57
N SER A 99 23.11 -26.50 9.15
CA SER A 99 23.37 -27.91 9.48
C SER A 99 24.10 -28.05 10.80
N ILE A 100 23.89 -29.18 11.48
CA ILE A 100 24.53 -29.50 12.77
C ILE A 100 24.78 -31.02 12.89
N ASP A 101 25.85 -31.39 13.60
CA ASP A 101 26.04 -32.74 14.06
C ASP A 101 25.06 -33.03 15.21
N ILE A 102 24.20 -34.04 15.06
CA ILE A 102 23.22 -34.44 16.09
C ILE A 102 23.88 -34.77 17.44
N ASN A 103 25.14 -35.16 17.46
CA ASN A 103 25.90 -35.42 18.70
C ASN A 103 26.11 -34.15 19.55
N GLN A 104 25.94 -32.95 18.97
CA GLN A 104 25.98 -31.66 19.68
C GLN A 104 24.65 -31.34 20.41
N ILE A 105 23.61 -32.14 20.17
CA ILE A 105 22.33 -31.98 20.88
C ILE A 105 22.52 -32.51 22.32
N ASN A 106 22.01 -31.77 23.28
CA ASN A 106 22.06 -32.08 24.70
C ASN A 106 21.01 -33.16 25.08
N THR A 107 21.41 -34.39 25.23
CA THR A 107 20.54 -35.52 25.56
C THR A 107 20.17 -35.59 27.06
N ASP A 108 20.80 -34.78 27.91
CA ASP A 108 20.47 -34.70 29.35
C ASP A 108 19.18 -33.85 29.55
N ASP A 109 18.89 -32.95 28.61
CA ASP A 109 17.60 -32.21 28.55
C ASP A 109 16.53 -33.08 27.91
N ALA A 110 15.30 -33.06 28.45
CA ALA A 110 14.19 -33.89 27.97
C ALA A 110 13.80 -33.55 26.51
N ASN A 111 13.79 -32.26 26.14
CA ASN A 111 13.52 -31.82 24.77
C ASN A 111 14.70 -32.17 23.84
N GLY A 112 15.93 -32.00 24.33
CA GLY A 112 17.11 -32.36 23.59
C GLY A 112 17.20 -33.89 23.30
N LYS A 113 16.77 -34.73 24.24
CA LYS A 113 16.69 -36.19 24.02
C LYS A 113 15.68 -36.53 22.93
N LYS A 114 14.47 -35.93 22.96
CA LYS A 114 13.46 -36.12 21.92
C LYS A 114 13.96 -35.61 20.56
N LEU A 115 14.59 -34.45 20.53
CA LEU A 115 15.16 -33.84 19.34
C LEU A 115 16.23 -34.72 18.71
N TYR A 116 17.17 -35.26 19.51
CA TYR A 116 18.19 -36.19 19.06
C TYR A 116 17.60 -37.46 18.44
N SER A 117 16.62 -38.09 19.13
CA SER A 117 15.96 -39.30 18.64
C SER A 117 15.25 -39.06 17.31
N SER A 118 14.54 -37.93 17.17
CA SER A 118 13.82 -37.58 15.94
C SER A 118 14.78 -37.22 14.81
N ALA A 119 15.87 -36.47 15.08
CA ALA A 119 16.89 -36.15 14.08
C ALA A 119 17.56 -37.41 13.54
N LYS A 120 17.89 -38.37 14.42
CA LYS A 120 18.44 -39.66 14.03
C LYS A 120 17.47 -40.44 13.15
N ARG A 121 16.18 -40.48 13.52
CA ARG A 121 15.13 -41.16 12.75
C ARG A 121 14.90 -40.51 11.37
N ILE A 122 14.98 -39.21 11.25
CA ILE A 122 14.92 -38.50 9.96
C ILE A 122 16.05 -38.99 9.05
N LEU A 123 17.31 -39.03 9.57
CA LEU A 123 18.45 -39.48 8.80
C LEU A 123 18.28 -40.96 8.36
N GLU A 124 17.77 -41.82 9.25
CA GLU A 124 17.45 -43.22 8.95
C GLU A 124 16.37 -43.35 7.87
N ASN A 125 15.27 -42.59 7.96
CA ASN A 125 14.17 -42.61 6.98
C ASN A 125 14.60 -42.11 5.59
N LEU A 126 15.50 -41.11 5.56
CA LEU A 126 16.12 -40.63 4.32
C LEU A 126 17.22 -41.52 3.78
N GLY A 127 17.66 -42.55 4.54
CA GLY A 127 18.76 -43.45 4.17
C GLY A 127 20.12 -42.73 4.13
N LYS A 128 20.32 -41.70 4.95
CA LYS A 128 21.58 -40.96 5.05
C LYS A 128 22.51 -41.61 6.06
N GLU A 129 23.74 -41.87 5.64
CA GLU A 129 24.81 -42.29 6.54
C GLU A 129 25.47 -41.04 7.18
N GLY A 130 25.78 -41.14 8.49
CA GLY A 130 26.45 -40.11 9.25
C GLY A 130 25.53 -39.40 10.28
N THR A 131 26.06 -38.31 10.89
CA THR A 131 25.43 -37.61 12.03
C THR A 131 25.09 -36.18 11.73
N MET A 132 25.33 -35.70 10.49
CA MET A 132 25.00 -34.34 10.06
C MET A 132 23.57 -34.27 9.56
N ILE A 133 22.76 -33.41 10.21
CA ILE A 133 21.41 -33.07 9.76
C ILE A 133 21.37 -31.61 9.32
N SER A 134 20.61 -31.33 8.26
CA SER A 134 20.52 -30.01 7.65
C SER A 134 19.08 -29.62 7.38
N LEU A 135 18.84 -28.33 7.14
CA LEU A 135 17.52 -27.81 6.71
C LEU A 135 17.03 -28.46 5.41
N ALA A 136 17.94 -28.86 4.52
CA ALA A 136 17.56 -29.58 3.31
C ALA A 136 16.93 -30.97 3.62
N ASP A 137 17.28 -31.58 4.74
CA ASP A 137 16.76 -32.88 5.16
C ASP A 137 15.35 -32.80 5.75
N THR A 138 14.97 -31.63 6.25
CA THR A 138 13.63 -31.35 6.81
C THR A 138 12.76 -30.54 5.87
N ALA A 139 13.29 -30.02 4.76
CA ALA A 139 12.57 -29.16 3.82
C ALA A 139 11.40 -29.87 3.14
N ASP A 140 11.53 -31.16 2.88
CA ASP A 140 10.48 -32.01 2.31
C ASP A 140 9.94 -32.97 3.36
N ILE A 141 9.03 -32.47 4.19
CA ILE A 141 8.36 -33.31 5.21
C ILE A 141 7.60 -34.46 4.54
N ALA A 142 7.05 -34.23 3.35
CA ALA A 142 6.34 -35.25 2.59
C ALA A 142 7.29 -36.42 2.24
N ALA A 143 8.54 -36.15 1.87
CA ALA A 143 9.51 -37.19 1.59
C ALA A 143 9.86 -38.01 2.82
N ILE A 144 9.92 -37.42 4.01
CA ILE A 144 10.17 -38.11 5.27
C ILE A 144 9.01 -39.07 5.59
N PHE A 145 7.78 -38.66 5.33
CA PHE A 145 6.58 -39.44 5.62
C PHE A 145 6.07 -40.29 4.44
N ALA A 146 6.58 -40.09 3.23
CA ALA A 146 6.10 -40.77 2.02
C ALA A 146 6.03 -42.29 2.08
N LYS A 147 6.83 -42.94 2.95
CA LYS A 147 6.88 -44.38 3.15
C LYS A 147 6.15 -44.82 4.42
N THR A 148 5.54 -43.90 5.17
CA THR A 148 4.82 -44.25 6.41
C THR A 148 3.33 -44.36 6.14
N ARG A 149 2.68 -45.35 6.77
CA ARG A 149 1.22 -45.56 6.66
C ARG A 149 0.42 -44.50 7.41
N PHE A 150 0.95 -44.03 8.53
CA PHE A 150 0.40 -43.02 9.42
C PHE A 150 1.47 -42.02 9.77
N ASN A 151 1.08 -40.76 9.98
CA ASN A 151 2.00 -39.64 10.20
C ASN A 151 1.62 -38.69 11.32
N GLY A 152 0.51 -38.95 12.03
CA GLY A 152 0.12 -38.31 13.28
C GLY A 152 -0.60 -36.97 13.13
N ASP A 153 -1.16 -36.65 11.98
CA ASP A 153 -1.93 -35.42 11.77
C ASP A 153 -3.46 -35.61 11.91
N GLY A 154 -3.88 -36.88 12.05
CA GLY A 154 -5.31 -37.22 12.14
C GLY A 154 -5.97 -37.27 10.77
N ILE A 155 -5.21 -37.30 9.68
CA ILE A 155 -5.69 -37.39 8.31
C ILE A 155 -5.31 -38.74 7.75
N ILE A 156 -6.28 -39.46 7.17
CA ILE A 156 -6.04 -40.74 6.50
C ILE A 156 -6.21 -40.58 4.99
N THR A 157 -5.34 -41.23 4.27
CA THR A 157 -5.34 -41.30 2.79
C THR A 157 -5.73 -42.68 2.32
N GLU A 158 -5.90 -42.88 1.01
CA GLU A 158 -6.09 -44.24 0.45
C GLU A 158 -4.92 -45.19 0.80
N ALA A 159 -3.69 -44.66 1.02
CA ALA A 159 -2.55 -45.43 1.44
C ALA A 159 -2.62 -45.88 2.90
N SER A 160 -3.46 -45.28 3.72
CA SER A 160 -3.60 -45.59 5.14
C SER A 160 -4.34 -46.93 5.42
N SER A 161 -4.90 -47.59 4.40
CA SER A 161 -5.53 -48.89 4.50
C SER A 161 -5.11 -49.80 3.35
N ASP A 162 -5.18 -51.12 3.55
CA ASP A 162 -5.06 -52.11 2.49
C ASP A 162 -6.44 -52.65 2.06
N ASP A 163 -7.48 -52.35 2.84
CA ASP A 163 -8.87 -52.73 2.56
C ASP A 163 -9.46 -51.92 1.38
N ALA A 164 -9.95 -52.60 0.36
CA ALA A 164 -10.49 -51.99 -0.84
C ALA A 164 -11.79 -51.18 -0.58
N GLU A 165 -12.61 -51.61 0.39
CA GLU A 165 -13.84 -50.89 0.75
C GLU A 165 -13.53 -49.58 1.49
N LEU A 166 -12.55 -49.62 2.41
CA LEU A 166 -12.09 -48.41 3.09
C LEU A 166 -11.46 -47.40 2.11
N LYS A 167 -10.62 -47.89 1.17
CA LYS A 167 -10.06 -47.02 0.11
C LYS A 167 -11.13 -46.37 -0.73
N ALA A 168 -12.14 -47.17 -1.19
CA ALA A 168 -13.26 -46.70 -1.97
C ALA A 168 -14.06 -45.62 -1.20
N THR A 169 -14.25 -45.82 0.11
CA THR A 169 -14.98 -44.89 0.97
C THR A 169 -14.21 -43.59 1.17
N ILE A 170 -12.88 -43.66 1.37
CA ILE A 170 -12.01 -42.46 1.44
C ILE A 170 -12.08 -41.70 0.12
N ALA A 171 -11.93 -42.36 -1.03
CA ALA A 171 -12.01 -41.74 -2.35
C ALA A 171 -13.40 -41.09 -2.60
N ALA A 172 -14.47 -41.73 -2.18
CA ALA A 172 -15.83 -41.20 -2.29
C ALA A 172 -15.99 -39.95 -1.38
N ALA A 173 -15.49 -39.97 -0.17
CA ALA A 173 -15.51 -38.81 0.73
C ALA A 173 -14.71 -37.65 0.17
N LEU A 174 -13.49 -37.89 -0.33
CA LEU A 174 -12.66 -36.88 -0.98
C LEU A 174 -13.36 -36.21 -2.16
N SER A 175 -14.04 -36.98 -3.01
CA SER A 175 -14.70 -36.47 -4.20
C SER A 175 -15.96 -35.67 -3.90
N THR A 176 -16.56 -35.83 -2.72
CA THR A 176 -17.89 -35.26 -2.36
C THR A 176 -17.82 -34.16 -1.31
N VAL A 177 -17.19 -34.41 -0.18
CA VAL A 177 -17.08 -33.43 0.91
C VAL A 177 -15.75 -32.69 0.92
N GLY A 178 -14.84 -33.05 -0.01
CA GLY A 178 -13.50 -32.48 -0.09
C GLY A 178 -12.51 -33.14 0.86
N GLY A 179 -11.23 -32.82 0.65
CA GLY A 179 -10.13 -33.38 1.43
C GLY A 179 -9.36 -32.31 2.20
N VAL A 180 -8.49 -32.77 3.08
CA VAL A 180 -7.49 -32.00 3.80
C VAL A 180 -6.12 -32.51 3.38
N ALA A 181 -5.14 -31.62 3.30
CA ALA A 181 -3.78 -32.03 2.98
C ALA A 181 -3.16 -32.81 4.16
N ASP A 182 -2.71 -34.00 3.88
CA ASP A 182 -1.94 -34.88 4.76
C ASP A 182 -0.46 -34.46 4.78
N ARG A 183 0.28 -34.76 5.85
CA ARG A 183 1.72 -34.48 5.97
C ARG A 183 2.55 -35.13 4.86
N SER A 184 2.10 -36.23 4.25
CA SER A 184 2.73 -36.83 3.07
C SER A 184 2.57 -36.01 1.79
N GLY A 185 1.77 -34.94 1.82
CA GLY A 185 1.43 -34.10 0.66
C GLY A 185 0.23 -34.63 -0.16
N ALA A 186 -0.31 -35.81 0.19
CA ALA A 186 -1.52 -36.36 -0.42
C ALA A 186 -2.78 -35.64 0.13
N GLN A 187 -3.91 -35.81 -0.56
CA GLN A 187 -5.21 -35.41 0.00
C GLN A 187 -5.79 -36.56 0.81
N GLY A 188 -6.28 -36.26 1.98
CA GLY A 188 -6.87 -37.25 2.88
C GLY A 188 -8.13 -36.75 3.55
N VAL A 189 -8.73 -37.58 4.40
CA VAL A 189 -9.93 -37.26 5.17
C VAL A 189 -9.64 -37.40 6.66
N GLY A 190 -10.07 -36.41 7.43
CA GLY A 190 -10.07 -36.47 8.90
C GLY A 190 -11.44 -36.86 9.44
N ALA A 191 -11.57 -36.83 10.76
CA ALA A 191 -12.83 -37.17 11.45
C ALA A 191 -14.00 -36.30 10.97
N ASP A 192 -13.79 -35.00 10.78
CA ASP A 192 -14.84 -34.06 10.36
C ASP A 192 -15.36 -34.39 8.96
N GLN A 193 -14.47 -34.75 8.01
CA GLN A 193 -14.84 -35.12 6.66
C GLN A 193 -15.62 -36.44 6.64
N ILE A 194 -15.20 -37.40 7.46
CA ILE A 194 -15.89 -38.69 7.58
C ILE A 194 -17.29 -38.48 8.18
N GLU A 195 -17.40 -37.69 9.23
CA GLU A 195 -18.69 -37.33 9.83
C GLU A 195 -19.60 -36.61 8.81
N ALA A 196 -19.04 -35.62 8.11
CA ALA A 196 -19.78 -34.88 7.08
C ALA A 196 -20.22 -35.77 5.93
N PHE A 197 -19.36 -36.71 5.49
CA PHE A 197 -19.70 -37.67 4.42
C PHE A 197 -20.89 -38.53 4.82
N TYR A 198 -20.82 -39.24 5.95
CA TYR A 198 -21.93 -40.11 6.41
C TYR A 198 -23.19 -39.32 6.75
N LYS A 199 -23.05 -38.10 7.27
CA LYS A 199 -24.21 -37.22 7.46
C LYS A 199 -24.88 -36.89 6.11
N ASN A 200 -24.12 -36.49 5.11
CA ASN A 200 -24.67 -36.20 3.77
C ASN A 200 -25.30 -37.42 3.11
N LEU A 201 -24.71 -38.63 3.26
CA LEU A 201 -25.31 -39.88 2.76
C LEU A 201 -26.70 -40.10 3.36
N ASN A 202 -26.83 -40.01 4.69
CA ASN A 202 -28.09 -40.21 5.41
C ASN A 202 -29.12 -39.10 5.09
N ASP A 203 -28.68 -37.87 5.09
CA ASP A 203 -29.53 -36.72 4.75
C ASP A 203 -30.10 -36.83 3.33
N TYR A 204 -29.25 -37.26 2.37
CA TYR A 204 -29.70 -37.45 0.98
C TYR A 204 -30.70 -38.57 0.84
N VAL A 205 -30.48 -39.74 1.47
CA VAL A 205 -31.45 -40.87 1.41
C VAL A 205 -32.74 -40.47 2.10
N THR A 206 -32.68 -39.85 3.27
CA THR A 206 -33.86 -39.37 3.99
C THR A 206 -34.68 -38.41 3.16
N TRP A 207 -34.02 -37.46 2.48
CA TRP A 207 -34.67 -36.53 1.55
C TRP A 207 -35.25 -37.26 0.34
N ASN A 208 -34.50 -38.20 -0.26
CA ASN A 208 -34.94 -38.95 -1.43
C ASN A 208 -36.13 -39.89 -1.11
N ASP A 209 -36.09 -40.55 0.05
CA ASP A 209 -37.16 -41.47 0.47
C ASP A 209 -38.46 -40.69 0.86
N ALA A 210 -38.36 -39.42 1.21
CA ALA A 210 -39.46 -38.50 1.48
C ALA A 210 -40.02 -37.87 0.18
N VAL A 211 -39.72 -38.44 -1.00
CA VAL A 211 -40.13 -37.88 -2.30
C VAL A 211 -41.62 -37.56 -2.34
N VAL A 212 -41.94 -36.36 -2.79
CA VAL A 212 -43.32 -35.93 -3.06
C VAL A 212 -43.54 -35.97 -4.56
N GLU A 213 -44.64 -36.62 -4.99
CA GLU A 213 -44.96 -36.72 -6.39
C GLU A 213 -45.21 -35.34 -7.00
N ALA A 214 -44.70 -35.14 -8.20
CA ALA A 214 -44.84 -33.90 -8.95
C ALA A 214 -46.31 -33.77 -9.47
N PRO A 215 -47.12 -32.82 -8.98
CA PRO A 215 -48.56 -32.78 -9.24
C PRO A 215 -48.90 -32.51 -10.69
N TYR A 216 -47.97 -32.04 -11.52
CA TYR A 216 -48.14 -31.79 -12.94
C TYR A 216 -47.05 -32.50 -13.79
N GLY A 217 -46.50 -33.61 -13.25
CA GLY A 217 -45.44 -34.37 -13.92
C GLY A 217 -44.22 -33.48 -14.28
N ASP A 218 -43.65 -33.70 -15.46
CA ASP A 218 -42.46 -33.00 -15.93
C ASP A 218 -42.63 -31.48 -16.05
N LYS A 219 -43.87 -30.97 -16.04
CA LYS A 219 -44.14 -29.53 -16.14
C LYS A 219 -44.16 -28.82 -14.81
N THR A 220 -44.10 -29.55 -13.69
CA THR A 220 -44.23 -28.99 -12.35
C THR A 220 -43.18 -27.92 -12.06
N ASP A 221 -41.93 -28.14 -12.41
CA ASP A 221 -40.84 -27.18 -12.14
C ASP A 221 -41.00 -25.88 -12.92
N ALA A 222 -41.37 -25.98 -14.19
CA ALA A 222 -41.63 -24.80 -15.02
C ALA A 222 -42.84 -24.00 -14.50
N LEU A 223 -43.88 -24.74 -14.02
CA LEU A 223 -45.03 -24.11 -13.40
C LEU A 223 -44.72 -23.40 -12.12
N ILE A 224 -43.94 -24.00 -11.23
CA ILE A 224 -43.49 -23.39 -9.98
C ILE A 224 -42.70 -22.12 -10.26
N ALA A 225 -41.76 -22.17 -11.21
CA ALA A 225 -40.96 -21.00 -11.57
C ALA A 225 -41.85 -19.87 -12.12
N ALA A 226 -42.81 -20.19 -12.97
CA ALA A 226 -43.74 -19.21 -13.51
C ALA A 226 -44.68 -18.65 -12.44
N TYR A 227 -45.18 -19.49 -11.54
CA TYR A 227 -46.02 -19.07 -10.41
C TYR A 227 -45.30 -18.14 -9.47
N ASN A 228 -44.10 -18.52 -9.02
CA ASN A 228 -43.31 -17.70 -8.11
C ASN A 228 -42.93 -16.33 -8.70
N ALA A 229 -42.66 -16.29 -10.02
CA ALA A 229 -42.42 -15.05 -10.74
C ALA A 229 -43.64 -14.13 -10.78
N LEU A 230 -44.84 -14.71 -10.91
CA LEU A 230 -46.10 -13.99 -11.07
C LEU A 230 -46.84 -13.71 -9.78
N ASP A 231 -46.60 -14.44 -8.68
CA ASP A 231 -47.43 -14.42 -7.48
C ASP A 231 -47.61 -12.99 -6.91
N ALA A 232 -46.51 -12.25 -6.79
CA ALA A 232 -46.56 -10.87 -6.34
C ALA A 232 -47.38 -9.96 -7.28
N LYS A 233 -47.29 -10.22 -8.59
CA LYS A 233 -47.99 -9.44 -9.61
C LYS A 233 -49.48 -9.74 -9.68
N VAL A 234 -49.83 -10.99 -9.50
CA VAL A 234 -51.22 -11.44 -9.42
C VAL A 234 -51.89 -10.90 -8.16
N LYS A 235 -51.19 -10.95 -7.02
CA LYS A 235 -51.66 -10.36 -5.74
C LYS A 235 -51.86 -8.84 -5.84
N ASP A 236 -50.95 -8.13 -6.52
CA ASP A 236 -51.09 -6.69 -6.82
C ASP A 236 -52.36 -6.44 -7.68
N PHE A 237 -52.60 -7.27 -8.68
CA PHE A 237 -53.82 -7.17 -9.52
C PHE A 237 -55.08 -7.32 -8.68
N PHE A 238 -55.21 -8.35 -7.85
CA PHE A 238 -56.35 -8.54 -7.00
C PHE A 238 -56.57 -7.41 -6.01
N MET A 239 -55.46 -6.92 -5.40
CA MET A 239 -55.53 -5.77 -4.51
C MET A 239 -56.02 -4.50 -5.21
N ARG A 240 -55.52 -4.23 -6.41
CA ARG A 240 -56.00 -3.12 -7.25
C ARG A 240 -57.47 -3.26 -7.60
N SER A 241 -57.89 -4.46 -7.97
CA SER A 241 -59.30 -4.74 -8.31
C SER A 241 -60.22 -4.54 -7.09
N LYS A 242 -59.85 -4.99 -5.91
CA LYS A 242 -60.58 -4.73 -4.65
C LYS A 242 -60.66 -3.24 -4.33
N LEU A 243 -59.54 -2.51 -4.54
CA LEU A 243 -59.51 -1.07 -4.30
C LEU A 243 -60.34 -0.30 -5.32
N ALA A 244 -60.36 -0.74 -6.57
CA ALA A 244 -61.20 -0.16 -7.64
C ALA A 244 -62.70 -0.41 -7.37
N ALA A 245 -63.06 -1.59 -6.85
CA ALA A 245 -64.43 -1.91 -6.40
C ALA A 245 -64.86 -1.04 -5.20
N PHE A 246 -63.94 -0.80 -4.24
CA PHE A 246 -64.19 0.05 -3.06
C PHE A 246 -64.32 1.52 -3.47
N SER A 247 -63.53 2.00 -4.41
CA SER A 247 -63.53 3.39 -4.89
C SER A 247 -63.58 3.44 -6.41
N PRO A 248 -64.75 3.33 -7.02
CA PRO A 248 -64.91 3.28 -8.48
C PRO A 248 -64.29 4.45 -9.24
N ASN A 249 -64.28 5.63 -8.65
CA ASN A 249 -63.68 6.85 -9.21
C ASN A 249 -62.15 6.73 -9.37
N SER A 250 -61.51 5.87 -8.64
CA SER A 250 -60.05 5.65 -8.71
C SER A 250 -59.62 4.53 -9.66
N MET A 251 -60.56 3.88 -10.36
CA MET A 251 -60.26 2.80 -11.28
C MET A 251 -59.26 3.20 -12.35
N ALA A 252 -59.44 4.36 -12.98
CA ALA A 252 -58.53 4.85 -14.02
C ALA A 252 -57.10 5.11 -13.46
N SER A 253 -56.96 5.48 -12.18
CA SER A 253 -55.66 5.67 -11.56
C SER A 253 -54.96 4.39 -11.16
N LEU A 254 -55.74 3.30 -10.99
CA LEU A 254 -55.22 1.98 -10.62
C LEU A 254 -54.84 1.12 -11.82
N ASP A 255 -55.37 1.46 -13.02
CA ASP A 255 -55.12 0.81 -14.29
C ASP A 255 -53.83 1.31 -14.96
N ILE A 256 -53.57 0.84 -16.18
CA ILE A 256 -52.41 1.24 -16.99
C ILE A 256 -52.55 2.72 -17.36
N GLN A 257 -51.62 3.52 -16.92
CA GLN A 257 -51.60 4.95 -17.19
C GLN A 257 -51.06 5.23 -18.60
N THR A 258 -51.88 5.79 -19.51
CA THR A 258 -51.44 6.14 -20.86
C THR A 258 -50.22 7.07 -20.86
N SER A 259 -50.15 8.01 -19.93
CA SER A 259 -49.02 8.91 -19.81
C SER A 259 -47.66 8.21 -19.52
N ARG A 260 -47.68 7.05 -18.86
CA ARG A 260 -46.47 6.26 -18.65
C ARG A 260 -46.05 5.55 -19.92
N ILE A 261 -47.02 5.08 -20.74
CA ILE A 261 -46.74 4.47 -22.04
C ILE A 261 -46.21 5.55 -22.99
N ASP A 262 -46.83 6.71 -23.02
CA ASP A 262 -46.40 7.83 -23.85
C ASP A 262 -44.97 8.27 -23.53
N ALA A 263 -44.58 8.25 -22.27
CA ALA A 263 -43.25 8.63 -21.81
C ALA A 263 -42.12 7.73 -22.38
N ILE A 264 -42.43 6.45 -22.66
CA ILE A 264 -41.44 5.50 -23.19
C ILE A 264 -41.66 5.16 -24.67
N SER A 265 -42.74 5.66 -25.29
CA SER A 265 -43.18 5.28 -26.64
C SER A 265 -42.16 5.57 -27.75
N ALA A 266 -41.35 6.60 -27.58
CA ALA A 266 -40.30 6.97 -28.53
C ALA A 266 -38.97 6.18 -28.33
N GLU A 267 -38.88 5.37 -27.28
CA GLU A 267 -37.67 4.63 -26.94
C GLU A 267 -37.73 3.19 -27.48
N ASN A 268 -36.59 2.46 -27.41
CA ASN A 268 -36.58 1.03 -27.70
C ASN A 268 -37.24 0.24 -26.56
N LEU A 269 -38.47 -0.17 -26.74
CA LEU A 269 -39.28 -0.85 -25.72
C LEU A 269 -38.66 -2.19 -25.24
N SER A 270 -37.83 -2.84 -26.06
CA SER A 270 -37.14 -4.07 -25.63
C SER A 270 -36.15 -3.84 -24.47
N THR A 271 -35.72 -2.60 -24.25
CA THR A 271 -34.84 -2.22 -23.14
C THR A 271 -35.59 -1.71 -21.91
N LYS A 272 -36.92 -1.59 -22.00
CA LYS A 272 -37.82 -1.03 -20.96
C LYS A 272 -38.61 -2.11 -20.23
N ASN A 273 -38.12 -3.34 -20.23
CA ASN A 273 -38.85 -4.46 -19.66
C ASN A 273 -39.23 -4.25 -18.17
N ASP A 274 -38.40 -3.62 -17.39
CA ASP A 274 -38.68 -3.32 -15.95
C ASP A 274 -39.83 -2.33 -15.79
N GLU A 275 -39.90 -1.28 -16.63
CA GLU A 275 -40.98 -0.32 -16.64
C GLU A 275 -42.31 -1.01 -17.09
N ILE A 276 -42.27 -1.84 -18.14
CA ILE A 276 -43.41 -2.57 -18.60
C ILE A 276 -43.88 -3.60 -17.54
N ALA A 277 -42.94 -4.26 -16.88
CA ALA A 277 -43.25 -5.20 -15.80
C ALA A 277 -43.91 -4.55 -14.59
N ALA A 278 -43.65 -3.25 -14.38
CA ALA A 278 -44.25 -2.47 -13.29
C ALA A 278 -45.74 -2.14 -13.56
N TYR A 279 -46.23 -2.17 -14.81
CA TYR A 279 -47.64 -1.93 -15.11
C TYR A 279 -48.53 -3.06 -14.55
N PRO A 280 -49.85 -2.86 -14.32
CA PRO A 280 -50.77 -3.91 -13.92
C PRO A 280 -50.67 -5.18 -14.79
N LEU A 281 -51.02 -6.34 -14.25
CA LEU A 281 -50.96 -7.61 -14.95
C LEU A 281 -51.88 -7.63 -16.16
N THR A 282 -53.09 -7.09 -16.01
CA THR A 282 -54.09 -6.87 -17.03
C THR A 282 -54.92 -5.63 -16.64
N HIS A 283 -55.86 -5.19 -17.49
CA HIS A 283 -56.71 -4.05 -17.20
C HIS A 283 -57.53 -4.24 -15.93
N ILE A 284 -57.67 -3.20 -15.17
CA ILE A 284 -58.43 -3.19 -13.90
C ILE A 284 -59.90 -2.92 -14.21
N THR A 285 -60.76 -3.90 -13.98
CA THR A 285 -62.20 -3.84 -14.25
C THR A 285 -63.05 -3.63 -12.99
N GLY A 286 -62.42 -3.59 -11.78
CA GLY A 286 -63.12 -3.57 -10.49
C GLY A 286 -63.70 -4.91 -10.07
N LYS A 287 -63.56 -5.95 -10.91
CA LYS A 287 -63.91 -7.33 -10.57
C LYS A 287 -62.65 -8.03 -10.03
N SER A 288 -62.82 -8.80 -8.95
CA SER A 288 -61.71 -9.60 -8.37
C SER A 288 -61.56 -10.92 -9.10
N GLU A 289 -61.45 -10.85 -10.43
CA GLU A 289 -61.25 -11.96 -11.33
C GLU A 289 -60.34 -11.57 -12.51
N ILE A 290 -59.45 -12.43 -12.95
CA ILE A 290 -58.61 -12.24 -14.14
C ILE A 290 -59.31 -12.97 -15.29
N ASP A 291 -59.68 -12.23 -16.33
CA ASP A 291 -60.21 -12.81 -17.57
C ASP A 291 -59.04 -13.46 -18.35
N LEU A 292 -59.14 -14.76 -18.58
CA LEU A 292 -58.12 -15.56 -19.29
C LEU A 292 -58.00 -15.23 -20.79
N ASN A 293 -58.97 -14.49 -21.36
CA ASN A 293 -58.97 -14.02 -22.72
C ASN A 293 -58.54 -12.54 -22.85
N ALA A 294 -58.38 -11.86 -21.74
CA ALA A 294 -57.87 -10.49 -21.74
C ALA A 294 -56.39 -10.42 -22.11
N ALA A 295 -55.99 -9.25 -22.62
CA ALA A 295 -54.56 -8.98 -22.87
C ALA A 295 -53.78 -8.95 -21.57
N ILE A 296 -52.74 -9.73 -21.48
CA ILE A 296 -51.81 -9.77 -20.35
C ILE A 296 -50.62 -8.86 -20.64
N ASN A 297 -50.08 -8.23 -19.61
CA ASN A 297 -48.86 -7.41 -19.69
C ASN A 297 -47.72 -8.20 -20.37
N PRO A 298 -47.12 -7.67 -21.46
CA PRO A 298 -46.14 -8.41 -22.27
C PRO A 298 -44.93 -8.92 -21.47
N ALA A 299 -44.53 -8.25 -20.42
CA ALA A 299 -43.43 -8.71 -19.58
C ALA A 299 -43.74 -10.00 -18.80
N TRP A 300 -45.04 -10.29 -18.57
CA TRP A 300 -45.53 -11.42 -17.78
C TRP A 300 -46.25 -12.47 -18.58
N ASP A 301 -46.53 -12.18 -19.85
CA ASP A 301 -47.36 -13.05 -20.73
C ASP A 301 -46.80 -14.46 -20.82
N LYS A 302 -45.52 -14.64 -21.03
CA LYS A 302 -44.86 -15.96 -21.09
C LYS A 302 -45.15 -16.80 -19.86
N ASN A 303 -44.96 -16.23 -18.67
CA ASN A 303 -45.14 -16.94 -17.39
C ASN A 303 -46.64 -17.24 -17.18
N PHE A 304 -47.51 -16.29 -17.51
CA PHE A 304 -48.96 -16.48 -17.41
C PHE A 304 -49.45 -17.59 -18.30
N ASN A 305 -48.96 -17.68 -19.53
CA ASN A 305 -49.33 -18.74 -20.50
C ASN A 305 -48.85 -20.11 -20.04
N ILE A 306 -47.72 -20.24 -19.35
CA ILE A 306 -47.31 -21.50 -18.73
C ILE A 306 -48.36 -21.94 -17.70
N ILE A 307 -48.76 -21.03 -16.82
CA ILE A 307 -49.77 -21.34 -15.77
C ILE A 307 -51.11 -21.65 -16.41
N LYS A 308 -51.55 -20.85 -17.38
CA LYS A 308 -52.82 -21.07 -18.10
C LYS A 308 -52.88 -22.44 -18.76
N SER A 309 -51.81 -22.85 -19.45
CA SER A 309 -51.78 -24.10 -20.21
C SER A 309 -51.63 -25.36 -19.35
N VAL A 310 -51.04 -25.23 -18.11
CA VAL A 310 -50.70 -26.39 -17.30
C VAL A 310 -51.63 -26.54 -16.09
N ALA A 311 -51.96 -25.43 -15.41
CA ALA A 311 -52.62 -25.49 -14.10
C ALA A 311 -54.09 -25.07 -14.14
N ILE A 312 -54.55 -24.39 -15.19
CA ILE A 312 -55.93 -23.89 -15.30
C ILE A 312 -56.75 -24.84 -16.18
N ASP A 313 -57.96 -25.18 -15.74
CA ASP A 313 -58.89 -25.98 -16.51
C ASP A 313 -59.31 -25.24 -17.83
N PRO A 314 -59.16 -25.86 -19.01
CA PRO A 314 -59.47 -25.21 -20.28
C PRO A 314 -60.93 -24.71 -20.40
N SER A 315 -61.86 -25.20 -19.57
CA SER A 315 -63.24 -24.73 -19.53
C SER A 315 -63.42 -23.41 -18.77
N LYS A 316 -62.46 -23.00 -17.94
CA LYS A 316 -62.50 -21.73 -17.20
C LYS A 316 -62.24 -20.56 -18.13
N THR A 317 -63.03 -19.50 -17.98
CA THR A 317 -62.82 -18.22 -18.68
C THR A 317 -62.22 -17.16 -17.79
N VAL A 318 -62.34 -17.36 -16.47
CA VAL A 318 -61.80 -16.44 -15.45
C VAL A 318 -61.13 -17.23 -14.33
N ILE A 319 -60.21 -16.60 -13.63
CA ILE A 319 -59.63 -17.11 -12.37
C ILE A 319 -59.79 -16.11 -11.26
N THR A 320 -60.13 -16.60 -10.08
CA THR A 320 -60.25 -15.82 -8.83
C THR A 320 -58.96 -15.88 -8.01
N GLU A 321 -58.92 -15.10 -6.96
CA GLU A 321 -57.80 -15.12 -5.99
C GLU A 321 -57.70 -16.50 -5.30
N GLU A 322 -58.88 -17.13 -5.04
CA GLU A 322 -58.96 -18.47 -4.49
C GLU A 322 -58.39 -19.50 -5.46
N ASP A 323 -58.77 -19.46 -6.75
CA ASP A 323 -58.20 -20.34 -7.78
C ASP A 323 -56.65 -20.20 -7.85
N TRP A 324 -56.14 -18.96 -7.78
CA TRP A 324 -54.70 -18.71 -7.76
C TRP A 324 -54.04 -19.34 -6.55
N SER A 325 -54.61 -19.17 -5.35
CA SER A 325 -54.13 -19.76 -4.12
C SER A 325 -54.17 -21.30 -4.17
N GLU A 326 -55.22 -21.90 -4.75
CA GLU A 326 -55.35 -23.34 -4.93
C GLU A 326 -54.25 -23.92 -5.84
N ILE A 327 -53.89 -23.18 -6.92
CA ILE A 327 -52.77 -23.57 -7.80
C ILE A 327 -51.50 -23.64 -7.01
N GLY A 328 -51.20 -22.60 -6.18
CA GLY A 328 -50.05 -22.59 -5.31
C GLY A 328 -50.04 -23.71 -4.29
N ALA A 329 -51.20 -23.99 -3.68
CA ALA A 329 -51.34 -25.03 -2.66
C ALA A 329 -51.08 -26.45 -3.22
N LYS A 330 -51.46 -26.73 -4.50
CA LYS A 330 -51.23 -28.02 -5.12
C LYS A 330 -49.79 -28.46 -5.19
N PHE A 331 -48.86 -27.53 -5.42
CA PHE A 331 -47.44 -27.87 -5.50
C PHE A 331 -46.63 -27.45 -4.27
N ALA A 332 -47.26 -26.86 -3.25
CA ALA A 332 -46.56 -26.39 -2.06
C ALA A 332 -45.76 -27.51 -1.37
N ALA A 333 -46.33 -28.70 -1.24
CA ALA A 333 -45.68 -29.87 -0.66
C ALA A 333 -44.45 -30.30 -1.47
N TYR A 334 -44.60 -30.37 -2.83
CA TYR A 334 -43.47 -30.69 -3.71
C TYR A 334 -42.37 -29.65 -3.67
N GLN A 335 -42.73 -28.38 -3.66
CA GLN A 335 -41.77 -27.29 -3.55
C GLN A 335 -41.08 -27.31 -2.20
N ALA A 336 -41.79 -27.57 -1.10
CA ALA A 336 -41.22 -27.70 0.24
C ALA A 336 -40.22 -28.86 0.31
N TRP A 337 -40.56 -30.02 -0.24
CA TRP A 337 -39.67 -31.16 -0.35
C TRP A 337 -38.44 -30.83 -1.18
N LYS A 338 -38.60 -30.20 -2.33
CA LYS A 338 -37.48 -29.82 -3.19
C LYS A 338 -36.55 -28.82 -2.55
N ASN A 339 -37.11 -27.80 -1.86
CA ASN A 339 -36.33 -26.82 -1.12
C ASN A 339 -35.64 -27.39 0.12
N ALA A 340 -36.16 -28.47 0.70
CA ALA A 340 -35.59 -29.19 1.82
C ALA A 340 -34.50 -30.17 1.40
N LYS A 341 -34.03 -30.12 0.11
CA LYS A 341 -32.96 -31.00 -0.37
C LYS A 341 -31.74 -30.92 0.53
N ALA A 342 -31.39 -32.02 1.15
CA ALA A 342 -30.23 -32.18 2.01
C ALA A 342 -29.26 -33.23 1.46
N GLY A 343 -28.01 -33.20 1.87
CA GLY A 343 -27.02 -34.16 1.40
C GLY A 343 -26.62 -34.01 -0.07
N ALA A 344 -26.81 -32.84 -0.69
CA ALA A 344 -26.56 -32.64 -2.13
C ALA A 344 -25.10 -32.89 -2.53
N ALA A 345 -24.15 -32.79 -1.61
CA ALA A 345 -22.73 -33.04 -1.86
C ALA A 345 -22.46 -34.46 -2.43
N VAL A 346 -23.24 -35.46 -2.00
CA VAL A 346 -23.05 -36.86 -2.38
C VAL A 346 -23.93 -37.28 -3.57
N GLU A 347 -24.78 -36.42 -4.10
CA GLU A 347 -25.68 -36.71 -5.20
C GLU A 347 -24.99 -37.32 -6.45
N GLY A 348 -23.77 -36.79 -6.72
CA GLY A 348 -22.97 -37.25 -7.88
C GLY A 348 -22.53 -38.74 -7.83
N LEU A 349 -22.58 -39.37 -6.64
CA LEU A 349 -22.28 -40.79 -6.48
C LEU A 349 -23.41 -41.70 -7.03
N GLY A 350 -24.64 -41.19 -7.10
CA GLY A 350 -25.82 -41.96 -7.44
C GLY A 350 -26.42 -42.70 -6.23
N LEU A 351 -27.76 -42.89 -6.25
CA LEU A 351 -28.51 -43.40 -5.11
C LEU A 351 -28.08 -44.81 -4.68
N ASP A 352 -27.79 -45.70 -5.65
CA ASP A 352 -27.39 -47.07 -5.36
C ASP A 352 -26.03 -47.14 -4.66
N ALA A 353 -25.05 -46.30 -5.09
CA ALA A 353 -23.75 -46.21 -4.43
C ALA A 353 -23.89 -45.60 -3.02
N ILE A 354 -24.73 -44.57 -2.84
CA ILE A 354 -25.01 -43.96 -1.54
C ILE A 354 -25.58 -45.01 -0.56
N LYS A 355 -26.58 -45.78 -0.99
CA LYS A 355 -27.17 -46.86 -0.18
C LYS A 355 -26.16 -47.97 0.15
N ASN A 356 -25.26 -48.29 -0.80
CA ASN A 356 -24.19 -49.25 -0.59
C ASN A 356 -23.19 -48.77 0.51
N PHE A 357 -22.73 -47.51 0.46
CA PHE A 357 -21.84 -46.98 1.50
C PHE A 357 -22.50 -46.95 2.88
N ILE A 358 -23.81 -46.67 2.95
CA ILE A 358 -24.56 -46.76 4.21
C ILE A 358 -24.64 -48.19 4.72
N ALA A 359 -24.90 -49.16 3.81
CA ALA A 359 -25.01 -50.56 4.17
C ALA A 359 -23.68 -51.21 4.62
N GLN A 360 -22.56 -50.75 4.03
CA GLN A 360 -21.23 -51.20 4.41
C GLN A 360 -20.81 -50.68 5.78
N ASP A 361 -21.32 -49.54 6.20
CA ASP A 361 -21.08 -48.89 7.52
C ASP A 361 -19.61 -48.88 7.98
N LYS A 362 -18.73 -48.42 7.10
CA LYS A 362 -17.28 -48.36 7.38
C LYS A 362 -16.90 -47.14 8.22
N LYS A 363 -17.85 -46.38 8.74
CA LYS A 363 -17.60 -45.15 9.52
C LYS A 363 -16.72 -45.41 10.73
N ALA A 364 -17.04 -46.43 11.52
CA ALA A 364 -16.29 -46.73 12.74
C ALA A 364 -14.83 -47.17 12.43
N GLU A 365 -14.64 -47.96 11.39
CA GLU A 365 -13.31 -48.41 10.97
C GLU A 365 -12.45 -47.23 10.46
N LEU A 366 -13.05 -46.29 9.70
CA LEU A 366 -12.35 -45.07 9.25
C LEU A 366 -11.95 -44.16 10.43
N LEU A 367 -12.85 -43.97 11.39
CA LEU A 367 -12.55 -43.19 12.61
C LEU A 367 -11.47 -43.86 13.47
N ASP A 368 -11.41 -45.20 13.49
CA ASP A 368 -10.36 -45.95 14.18
C ASP A 368 -9.00 -45.73 13.47
N LEU A 369 -8.96 -45.71 12.14
CA LEU A 369 -7.73 -45.39 11.38
C LEU A 369 -7.27 -43.94 11.68
N VAL A 370 -8.20 -42.98 11.74
CA VAL A 370 -7.91 -41.59 12.14
C VAL A 370 -7.35 -41.54 13.57
N ALA A 371 -7.90 -42.32 14.48
CA ALA A 371 -7.42 -42.39 15.87
C ALA A 371 -6.03 -43.06 15.96
N GLN A 372 -5.75 -44.11 15.17
CA GLN A 372 -4.46 -44.74 15.07
C GLN A 372 -3.41 -43.77 14.53
N ASP A 373 -3.75 -43.02 13.49
CA ASP A 373 -2.87 -41.95 12.99
C ASP A 373 -2.62 -40.89 14.04
N ALA A 374 -3.68 -40.34 14.67
CA ALA A 374 -3.60 -39.31 15.69
C ALA A 374 -2.81 -39.76 16.94
N ALA A 375 -2.74 -41.06 17.23
CA ALA A 375 -1.91 -41.60 18.31
C ALA A 375 -0.42 -41.37 18.09
N LEU A 376 0.01 -41.19 16.84
CA LEU A 376 1.39 -40.91 16.48
C LEU A 376 1.72 -39.40 16.51
N LYS A 377 0.80 -38.57 16.91
CA LYS A 377 0.94 -37.10 16.89
C LYS A 377 2.19 -36.63 17.63
N GLU A 378 2.42 -37.13 18.83
CA GLU A 378 3.60 -36.73 19.63
C GLU A 378 4.91 -37.09 18.91
N GLU A 379 4.96 -38.25 18.26
CA GLU A 379 6.16 -38.70 17.52
C GLU A 379 6.39 -37.83 16.27
N SER A 380 5.35 -37.51 15.57
CA SER A 380 5.40 -36.67 14.35
C SER A 380 5.69 -35.22 14.64
N ASP A 381 5.09 -34.65 15.71
CA ASP A 381 5.40 -33.31 16.19
C ASP A 381 6.87 -33.17 16.60
N ASN A 382 7.48 -34.23 17.09
CA ASN A 382 8.91 -34.27 17.37
C ASN A 382 9.78 -34.20 16.09
N ILE A 383 9.29 -34.71 14.95
CA ILE A 383 9.97 -34.54 13.65
C ILE A 383 9.87 -33.05 13.18
N GLU A 384 8.72 -32.44 13.33
CA GLU A 384 8.57 -30.98 13.07
C GLU A 384 9.45 -30.16 14.02
N MET A 385 9.67 -30.62 15.24
CA MET A 385 10.57 -29.96 16.19
C MET A 385 12.02 -29.92 15.70
N VAL A 386 12.48 -30.93 14.92
CA VAL A 386 13.80 -30.89 14.29
C VAL A 386 13.89 -29.78 13.24
N ASP A 387 12.88 -29.65 12.42
CA ASP A 387 12.80 -28.57 11.44
C ASP A 387 12.78 -27.18 12.13
N LYS A 388 11.96 -27.03 13.16
CA LYS A 388 11.94 -25.83 14.02
C LYS A 388 13.30 -25.54 14.62
N PHE A 389 13.98 -26.55 15.14
CA PHE A 389 15.31 -26.41 15.72
C PHE A 389 16.33 -25.90 14.68
N LEU A 390 16.38 -26.48 13.50
CA LEU A 390 17.33 -26.10 12.46
C LEU A 390 17.09 -24.67 11.94
N HIS A 391 15.82 -24.29 11.75
CA HIS A 391 15.45 -22.94 11.38
C HIS A 391 15.86 -21.91 12.44
N ILE A 392 15.59 -22.18 13.72
CA ILE A 392 16.00 -21.31 14.83
C ILE A 392 17.52 -21.32 14.97
N PHE A 393 18.19 -22.47 14.86
CA PHE A 393 19.65 -22.59 14.95
C PHE A 393 20.36 -21.72 13.91
N ARG A 394 19.85 -21.68 12.66
CA ARG A 394 20.40 -20.85 11.59
C ARG A 394 20.15 -19.36 11.80
N ASP A 395 18.93 -18.96 12.18
CA ASP A 395 18.49 -17.58 12.04
C ASP A 395 18.41 -16.79 13.35
N PHE A 396 18.40 -17.47 14.51
CA PHE A 396 18.18 -16.81 15.81
C PHE A 396 19.26 -15.77 16.15
N TYR A 397 20.53 -16.10 15.92
CA TYR A 397 21.60 -15.13 16.18
C TYR A 397 21.51 -13.90 15.26
N LYS A 398 21.13 -14.09 14.00
CA LYS A 398 20.85 -13.00 13.07
C LYS A 398 19.71 -12.11 13.59
N LEU A 399 18.65 -12.69 14.13
CA LEU A 399 17.58 -11.95 14.79
C LEU A 399 18.13 -11.15 15.99
N LEU A 400 18.88 -11.80 16.89
CA LEU A 400 19.39 -11.14 18.10
C LEU A 400 20.27 -9.92 17.80
N LYS A 401 21.14 -10.01 16.78
CA LYS A 401 21.98 -8.89 16.33
C LYS A 401 21.19 -7.69 15.80
N ASN A 402 19.94 -7.88 15.44
CA ASN A 402 19.06 -6.84 14.88
C ASN A 402 17.89 -6.48 15.78
N PHE A 403 17.59 -7.27 16.79
CA PHE A 403 16.51 -7.02 17.74
C PHE A 403 17.05 -6.47 19.07
N VAL A 404 18.07 -7.10 19.62
CA VAL A 404 18.66 -6.69 20.91
C VAL A 404 19.62 -5.51 20.72
N THR A 405 20.42 -5.50 19.65
CA THR A 405 21.59 -4.62 19.56
C THR A 405 21.65 -3.69 18.34
N PHE A 406 21.03 -3.95 17.23
CA PHE A 406 21.25 -3.35 15.89
C PHE A 406 22.71 -3.42 15.42
N ASN A 407 23.42 -4.49 15.82
CA ASN A 407 24.84 -4.62 15.52
C ASN A 407 25.12 -4.73 14.02
N ASP A 408 24.28 -5.48 13.26
CA ASP A 408 24.45 -5.63 11.82
C ASP A 408 24.27 -4.31 11.08
N PHE A 409 23.34 -3.46 11.51
CA PHE A 409 23.11 -2.15 10.90
C PHE A 409 24.32 -1.21 11.06
N TYR A 410 24.97 -1.23 12.23
CA TYR A 410 26.13 -0.38 12.51
C TYR A 410 27.47 -1.04 12.23
N ASN A 411 27.47 -2.21 11.58
CA ASN A 411 28.70 -2.90 11.24
C ASN A 411 29.52 -2.14 10.19
N LYS A 412 30.85 -2.26 10.27
CA LYS A 412 31.77 -1.69 9.27
C LYS A 412 31.84 -2.55 8.00
N ASP A 413 31.51 -3.83 8.10
CA ASP A 413 31.43 -4.73 6.95
C ASP A 413 30.19 -4.37 6.10
N LYS A 414 30.47 -3.86 4.91
CA LYS A 414 29.43 -3.42 3.97
C LYS A 414 28.58 -4.55 3.38
N ASN A 415 29.00 -5.79 3.52
CA ASN A 415 28.30 -6.97 3.04
C ASN A 415 27.24 -7.44 4.05
N LEU A 416 27.40 -7.08 5.33
CA LEU A 416 26.41 -7.35 6.36
C LEU A 416 25.27 -6.35 6.26
N LYS A 417 24.05 -6.85 6.10
CA LYS A 417 22.82 -6.06 6.07
C LYS A 417 21.97 -6.41 7.29
N ALA A 418 21.35 -5.39 7.87
CA ALA A 418 20.35 -5.60 8.92
C ALA A 418 19.10 -6.32 8.34
N ILE A 419 18.38 -7.04 9.18
CA ILE A 419 17.20 -7.83 8.76
C ILE A 419 16.06 -6.99 8.16
N PHE A 420 16.06 -5.68 8.36
CA PHE A 420 15.11 -4.74 7.76
C PHE A 420 15.61 -4.09 6.46
N GLN A 421 16.84 -4.40 6.00
CA GLN A 421 17.40 -3.90 4.75
C GLN A 421 17.14 -4.89 3.62
N CYS A 422 16.19 -4.58 2.74
CA CYS A 422 15.70 -5.51 1.73
C CYS A 422 16.48 -5.53 0.42
N GLY A 423 17.47 -4.66 0.26
CA GLY A 423 18.22 -4.59 -0.99
C GLY A 423 18.94 -3.26 -1.19
N THR A 424 19.21 -2.94 -2.46
CA THR A 424 19.97 -1.75 -2.87
C THR A 424 19.27 -1.08 -4.06
N LEU A 425 19.02 0.23 -3.97
CA LEU A 425 18.43 1.02 -5.06
C LEU A 425 19.54 1.79 -5.78
N ILE A 426 19.66 1.57 -7.08
CA ILE A 426 20.53 2.36 -7.98
C ILE A 426 19.66 3.37 -8.69
N ILE A 427 19.92 4.65 -8.41
CA ILE A 427 19.19 5.76 -9.00
C ILE A 427 20.04 7.01 -9.04
N ASP A 428 20.02 7.72 -10.17
CA ASP A 428 20.67 9.01 -10.33
C ASP A 428 22.14 9.01 -9.89
N GLN A 429 22.92 8.06 -10.42
CA GLN A 429 24.35 7.85 -10.13
C GLN A 429 24.65 7.55 -8.65
N ARG A 430 23.66 7.08 -7.90
CA ARG A 430 23.77 6.70 -6.49
C ARG A 430 23.40 5.26 -6.28
N GLU A 431 24.07 4.66 -5.33
CA GLU A 431 23.75 3.36 -4.75
C GLU A 431 23.23 3.58 -3.32
N CYS A 432 21.91 3.45 -3.13
CA CYS A 432 21.26 3.56 -1.83
C CYS A 432 21.17 2.17 -1.19
N LYS A 433 22.03 1.89 -0.21
CA LYS A 433 22.14 0.59 0.48
C LYS A 433 21.13 0.42 1.61
N PHE A 434 20.51 1.51 2.03
CA PHE A 434 19.45 1.48 3.04
C PHE A 434 18.08 1.55 2.37
N CYS A 435 17.53 0.37 2.06
CA CYS A 435 16.19 0.19 1.52
C CYS A 435 15.39 -0.72 2.43
N MET A 436 14.12 -0.40 2.67
CA MET A 436 13.18 -1.18 3.48
C MET A 436 11.90 -1.45 2.70
N LYS A 437 11.30 -2.63 2.90
CA LYS A 437 9.95 -2.93 2.41
C LYS A 437 8.92 -2.11 3.19
N VAL A 438 7.90 -1.62 2.50
CA VAL A 438 6.82 -0.80 3.06
C VAL A 438 5.48 -1.35 2.59
N ALA A 439 4.56 -1.58 3.52
CA ALA A 439 3.22 -2.08 3.18
C ALA A 439 2.27 -0.96 2.71
N ASP A 440 2.40 0.25 3.28
CA ASP A 440 1.57 1.42 2.96
C ASP A 440 2.44 2.67 2.94
N THR A 441 2.76 3.13 1.74
CA THR A 441 3.59 4.32 1.51
C THR A 441 2.99 5.60 2.13
N GLY A 442 1.66 5.71 2.16
CA GLY A 442 0.96 6.87 2.70
C GLY A 442 1.17 7.02 4.21
N LYS A 443 0.82 5.96 4.95
CA LYS A 443 0.96 5.90 6.41
C LYS A 443 2.42 5.96 6.84
N HIS A 444 3.29 5.18 6.17
CA HIS A 444 4.71 5.13 6.49
C HIS A 444 5.38 6.50 6.33
N SER A 445 5.15 7.20 5.22
CA SER A 445 5.79 8.49 4.95
C SER A 445 5.39 9.59 5.93
N ALA A 446 4.17 9.55 6.47
CA ALA A 446 3.71 10.50 7.48
C ALA A 446 4.51 10.37 8.78
N ALA A 447 4.75 9.15 9.26
CA ALA A 447 5.51 8.88 10.48
C ALA A 447 7.03 8.99 10.27
N ALA A 448 7.52 8.49 9.14
CA ALA A 448 8.95 8.45 8.81
C ALA A 448 9.59 9.83 8.61
N GLY A 449 8.81 10.87 8.34
CA GLY A 449 9.29 12.26 8.22
C GLY A 449 10.06 12.75 9.45
N ALA A 450 9.74 12.25 10.64
CA ALA A 450 10.44 12.56 11.89
C ALA A 450 11.88 12.01 11.94
N SER A 451 12.28 11.12 11.03
CA SER A 451 13.64 10.56 10.96
C SER A 451 14.72 11.59 10.62
N GLY A 452 14.34 12.71 10.01
CA GLY A 452 15.26 13.73 9.52
C GLY A 452 16.09 13.32 8.30
N MET A 453 15.76 12.20 7.66
CA MET A 453 16.42 11.70 6.44
C MET A 453 15.64 12.08 5.19
N TYR A 454 16.36 12.24 4.08
CA TYR A 454 15.74 12.33 2.76
C TYR A 454 15.34 10.94 2.31
N LEU A 455 14.03 10.75 2.08
CA LEU A 455 13.48 9.44 1.80
C LEU A 455 12.81 9.43 0.42
N VAL A 456 13.10 8.39 -0.34
CA VAL A 456 12.54 8.14 -1.66
C VAL A 456 11.71 6.85 -1.58
N TYR A 457 10.42 6.95 -1.86
CA TYR A 457 9.51 5.81 -1.96
C TYR A 457 9.39 5.38 -3.39
N CYS A 458 9.57 4.11 -3.65
CA CYS A 458 9.46 3.54 -4.99
C CYS A 458 8.47 2.38 -5.03
N ASP A 459 7.70 2.33 -6.10
CA ASP A 459 7.00 1.14 -6.52
C ASP A 459 7.93 0.33 -7.43
N CYS A 460 8.15 -0.92 -7.06
CA CYS A 460 9.04 -1.83 -7.76
C CYS A 460 8.24 -2.94 -8.44
N THR A 461 8.54 -3.21 -9.70
CA THR A 461 7.92 -4.25 -10.51
C THR A 461 8.99 -5.09 -11.19
N THR A 462 8.72 -6.38 -11.39
CA THR A 462 9.60 -7.27 -12.13
C THR A 462 8.77 -8.13 -13.08
N LYS A 463 9.39 -8.58 -14.17
CA LYS A 463 8.74 -9.46 -15.15
C LYS A 463 8.58 -10.90 -14.65
N THR A 464 9.37 -11.30 -13.68
CA THR A 464 9.41 -12.68 -13.17
C THR A 464 8.38 -12.95 -12.08
N GLN A 465 7.84 -11.93 -11.44
CA GLN A 465 6.83 -12.04 -10.38
C GLN A 465 5.69 -11.06 -10.62
N ALA A 466 4.45 -11.52 -10.48
CA ALA A 466 3.26 -10.68 -10.59
C ALA A 466 3.11 -9.70 -9.41
N ALA A 467 3.85 -9.91 -8.32
CA ALA A 467 3.79 -9.11 -7.11
C ALA A 467 4.45 -7.74 -7.30
N LYS A 468 3.82 -6.69 -6.80
CA LYS A 468 4.39 -5.35 -6.66
C LYS A 468 5.07 -5.24 -5.30
N LEU A 469 6.27 -4.69 -5.28
CA LEU A 469 7.02 -4.41 -4.06
C LEU A 469 7.10 -2.90 -3.86
N GLN A 470 6.74 -2.42 -2.67
CA GLN A 470 6.95 -1.03 -2.27
C GLN A 470 8.15 -0.92 -1.35
N ILE A 471 9.05 -0.01 -1.65
CA ILE A 471 10.24 0.23 -0.84
C ILE A 471 10.37 1.71 -0.47
N VAL A 472 11.08 1.96 0.62
CA VAL A 472 11.63 3.27 0.98
C VAL A 472 13.14 3.18 0.99
N ALA A 473 13.81 4.08 0.29
CA ALA A 473 15.26 4.23 0.28
C ALA A 473 15.67 5.54 0.96
N ALA A 474 16.70 5.50 1.80
CA ALA A 474 17.27 6.70 2.39
C ALA A 474 18.44 7.22 1.55
N VAL A 475 18.36 8.48 1.12
CA VAL A 475 19.44 9.19 0.42
C VAL A 475 20.18 10.07 1.43
N THR A 476 21.43 9.71 1.70
CA THR A 476 22.23 10.34 2.76
C THR A 476 23.39 11.18 2.25
N VAL A 477 23.74 11.04 0.96
CA VAL A 477 24.82 11.77 0.28
C VAL A 477 24.42 12.15 -1.16
N GLY A 478 25.03 13.16 -1.72
CA GLY A 478 24.83 13.62 -3.09
C GLY A 478 23.96 14.87 -3.21
N ASP A 479 23.55 15.20 -4.43
CA ASP A 479 22.64 16.31 -4.74
C ASP A 479 21.25 15.79 -5.09
N ILE A 480 20.20 16.41 -4.56
CA ILE A 480 18.80 16.01 -4.80
C ILE A 480 18.22 16.57 -6.11
N GLY A 481 18.96 17.41 -6.84
CA GLY A 481 18.42 18.15 -7.96
C GLY A 481 17.77 17.30 -9.07
N ALA A 482 18.19 16.06 -9.22
CA ALA A 482 17.67 15.15 -10.23
C ALA A 482 16.68 14.11 -9.70
N LEU A 483 16.39 14.09 -8.39
CA LEU A 483 15.39 13.20 -7.79
C LEU A 483 14.01 13.84 -7.85
N ALA A 484 13.09 13.25 -8.58
CA ALA A 484 11.71 13.70 -8.74
C ALA A 484 10.76 12.51 -8.79
N VAL A 485 9.50 12.74 -8.44
CA VAL A 485 8.43 11.74 -8.60
C VAL A 485 8.31 11.38 -10.08
N GLY A 486 8.19 10.08 -10.37
CA GLY A 486 8.19 9.53 -11.73
C GLY A 486 9.56 9.16 -12.28
N LYS A 487 10.68 9.46 -11.57
CA LYS A 487 12.02 9.03 -12.01
C LYS A 487 12.18 7.53 -11.81
N ASN A 488 12.79 6.88 -12.81
CA ASN A 488 13.09 5.45 -12.82
C ASN A 488 14.48 5.18 -12.23
N GLY A 489 14.60 4.04 -11.55
CA GLY A 489 15.82 3.45 -11.05
C GLY A 489 15.75 1.93 -11.13
N ILE A 490 16.78 1.24 -10.68
CA ILE A 490 16.80 -0.23 -10.56
C ILE A 490 17.02 -0.59 -9.11
N PHE A 491 16.18 -1.47 -8.59
CA PHE A 491 16.33 -2.04 -7.26
C PHE A 491 16.78 -3.49 -7.36
N TYR A 492 17.84 -3.82 -6.65
CA TYR A 492 18.32 -5.20 -6.46
C TYR A 492 17.94 -5.66 -5.06
N ASP A 493 17.16 -6.73 -4.97
CA ASP A 493 16.88 -7.34 -3.67
C ASP A 493 18.08 -8.15 -3.14
N ASN A 494 17.97 -8.69 -1.94
CA ASN A 494 19.07 -9.44 -1.33
C ASN A 494 19.29 -10.81 -1.98
N SER A 495 18.36 -11.30 -2.81
CA SER A 495 18.53 -12.52 -3.63
C SER A 495 19.25 -12.22 -4.96
N GLY A 496 19.44 -10.95 -5.31
CA GLY A 496 20.02 -10.49 -6.56
C GLY A 496 19.00 -10.34 -7.69
N LEU A 497 17.70 -10.43 -7.43
CA LEU A 497 16.66 -10.20 -8.41
C LEU A 497 16.54 -8.70 -8.72
N GLU A 498 16.42 -8.38 -10.00
CA GLU A 498 16.26 -7.01 -10.51
C GLU A 498 14.79 -6.59 -10.54
N TRP A 499 14.54 -5.36 -10.09
CA TRP A 499 13.23 -4.74 -10.09
C TRP A 499 13.31 -3.35 -10.73
N ASP A 500 12.39 -3.06 -11.65
CA ASP A 500 12.18 -1.71 -12.15
C ASP A 500 11.54 -0.86 -11.05
N ALA A 501 12.25 0.15 -10.57
CA ALA A 501 11.80 1.01 -9.48
C ALA A 501 11.40 2.40 -10.00
N VAL A 502 10.20 2.88 -9.64
CA VAL A 502 9.70 4.22 -10.01
C VAL A 502 9.42 5.01 -8.74
N ILE A 503 9.96 6.23 -8.64
CA ILE A 503 9.71 7.10 -7.49
C ILE A 503 8.24 7.53 -7.48
N THR A 504 7.52 7.20 -6.40
CA THR A 504 6.12 7.59 -6.20
C THR A 504 5.97 8.75 -5.22
N LYS A 505 6.87 8.84 -4.23
CA LYS A 505 6.82 9.89 -3.20
C LYS A 505 8.21 10.23 -2.68
N ILE A 506 8.39 11.47 -2.27
CA ILE A 506 9.63 11.96 -1.65
C ILE A 506 9.30 12.65 -0.33
N VAL A 507 10.07 12.35 0.72
CA VAL A 507 10.09 13.11 1.97
C VAL A 507 11.35 13.97 1.99
N ASP A 508 11.16 15.26 1.77
CA ASP A 508 12.26 16.22 1.60
C ASP A 508 12.86 16.62 2.95
N ASN A 509 14.09 16.17 3.22
CA ASN A 509 14.93 16.59 4.32
C ASN A 509 16.36 16.91 3.81
N PRO A 510 17.11 17.76 4.48
CA PRO A 510 18.47 18.09 4.05
C PRO A 510 19.37 16.86 3.97
N ILE A 511 20.09 16.70 2.86
CA ILE A 511 21.12 15.67 2.70
C ILE A 511 22.47 16.19 3.17
N ASN A 512 22.83 17.45 2.84
CA ASN A 512 24.06 18.10 3.23
C ASN A 512 23.86 19.59 3.52
N ILE A 513 24.86 20.24 4.16
CA ILE A 513 24.81 21.66 4.52
C ILE A 513 24.91 22.56 3.28
N SER A 514 25.74 22.18 2.32
CA SER A 514 25.95 22.96 1.08
C SER A 514 24.65 23.10 0.27
N GLN A 515 23.86 22.03 0.19
CA GLN A 515 22.56 22.06 -0.44
C GLN A 515 21.56 23.00 0.25
N SER A 516 21.61 23.04 1.58
CA SER A 516 20.73 23.88 2.38
C SER A 516 21.07 25.36 2.25
N PHE A 517 22.32 25.70 1.91
CA PHE A 517 22.71 27.06 1.55
C PHE A 517 21.91 27.56 0.32
N TRP A 518 21.71 26.72 -0.68
CA TRP A 518 20.97 27.05 -1.90
C TRP A 518 19.45 26.89 -1.78
N SER A 519 18.96 26.25 -0.71
CA SER A 519 17.54 25.92 -0.57
C SER A 519 16.60 27.13 -0.56
N PRO A 520 16.91 28.30 0.08
CA PRO A 520 16.06 29.46 0.00
C PRO A 520 15.90 29.99 -1.42
N TYR A 521 16.98 29.99 -2.19
CA TYR A 521 17.00 30.49 -3.57
C TYR A 521 16.21 29.56 -4.50
N ARG A 522 16.32 28.24 -4.34
CA ARG A 522 15.52 27.26 -5.07
C ARG A 522 14.03 27.41 -4.77
N ARG A 523 13.65 27.60 -3.50
CA ARG A 523 12.25 27.84 -3.13
C ARG A 523 11.70 29.12 -3.75
N MET A 524 12.50 30.18 -3.81
CA MET A 524 12.13 31.42 -4.51
C MET A 524 11.92 31.18 -6.00
N SER A 525 12.86 30.48 -6.66
CA SER A 525 12.73 30.10 -8.08
C SER A 525 11.45 29.32 -8.33
N THR A 526 11.20 28.26 -7.56
CA THR A 526 9.98 27.44 -7.68
C THR A 526 8.70 28.24 -7.41
N ALA A 527 8.73 29.14 -6.43
CA ALA A 527 7.60 30.02 -6.15
C ALA A 527 7.32 30.98 -7.33
N ILE A 528 8.35 31.55 -7.93
CA ILE A 528 8.25 32.39 -9.13
C ILE A 528 7.73 31.57 -10.33
N GLU A 529 8.28 30.38 -10.57
CA GLU A 529 7.82 29.47 -11.63
C GLU A 529 6.33 29.11 -11.43
N ASN A 530 5.92 28.78 -10.21
CA ASN A 530 4.53 28.47 -9.89
C ASN A 530 3.60 29.68 -10.10
N LEU A 531 4.05 30.90 -9.77
CA LEU A 531 3.30 32.13 -10.04
C LEU A 531 3.18 32.38 -11.55
N ILE A 532 4.24 32.17 -12.30
CA ILE A 532 4.24 32.32 -13.77
C ILE A 532 3.32 31.27 -14.39
N ASN A 533 3.46 29.99 -13.99
CA ASN A 533 2.63 28.90 -14.50
C ASN A 533 1.15 29.07 -14.16
N LYS A 534 0.84 29.54 -12.94
CA LYS A 534 -0.52 29.84 -12.54
C LYS A 534 -1.09 31.01 -13.35
N SER A 535 -0.30 32.06 -13.57
CA SER A 535 -0.71 33.19 -14.41
C SER A 535 -0.89 32.79 -15.88
N ALA A 536 -0.10 31.85 -16.40
CA ALA A 536 -0.26 31.30 -17.75
C ALA A 536 -1.53 30.43 -17.81
N ALA A 537 -1.74 29.52 -16.87
CA ALA A 537 -2.92 28.66 -16.80
C ALA A 537 -4.21 29.47 -16.64
N ASP A 538 -4.20 30.53 -15.82
CA ASP A 538 -5.35 31.44 -15.65
C ASP A 538 -5.63 32.23 -16.96
N LYS A 539 -4.61 32.58 -17.73
CA LYS A 539 -4.77 33.21 -19.05
C LYS A 539 -5.30 32.21 -20.09
N ASP A 540 -4.79 30.99 -20.11
CA ASP A 540 -5.25 29.94 -21.03
C ASP A 540 -6.69 29.53 -20.70
N ALA A 541 -7.07 29.41 -19.41
CA ALA A 541 -8.43 29.15 -18.98
C ALA A 541 -9.39 30.28 -19.39
N LYS A 542 -8.98 31.56 -19.27
CA LYS A 542 -9.76 32.72 -19.74
C LYS A 542 -9.87 32.77 -21.26
N MET A 543 -8.81 32.41 -22.01
CA MET A 543 -8.86 32.28 -23.46
C MET A 543 -9.80 31.16 -23.90
N MET A 544 -9.73 29.98 -23.26
CA MET A 544 -10.64 28.86 -23.53
C MET A 544 -12.10 29.23 -23.19
N ALA A 545 -12.34 29.86 -22.06
CA ALA A 545 -13.68 30.30 -21.67
C ALA A 545 -14.25 31.32 -22.68
N ASN A 546 -13.44 32.27 -23.16
CA ASN A 546 -13.83 33.22 -24.19
C ASN A 546 -14.01 32.55 -25.56
N ALA A 547 -13.19 31.55 -25.92
CA ALA A 547 -13.36 30.78 -27.15
C ALA A 547 -14.65 29.95 -27.12
N THR A 548 -14.94 29.32 -25.98
CA THR A 548 -16.16 28.49 -25.79
C THR A 548 -17.43 29.39 -25.76
N ALA A 549 -17.34 30.58 -25.17
CA ALA A 549 -18.44 31.55 -25.21
C ALA A 549 -18.72 32.05 -26.64
N ASN A 550 -17.67 32.22 -27.46
CA ASN A 550 -17.83 32.63 -28.87
C ASN A 550 -18.32 31.48 -29.78
N ILE A 551 -18.06 30.22 -29.44
CA ILE A 551 -18.58 29.05 -30.19
C ILE A 551 -20.05 28.78 -29.89
N ASN A 552 -20.52 29.07 -28.68
CA ASN A 552 -21.92 28.89 -28.29
C ASN A 552 -22.81 30.10 -28.68
N ALA A 553 -22.26 31.15 -29.23
CA ALA A 553 -22.96 32.36 -29.70
C ALA A 553 -22.95 32.43 -31.22
N ALA A 554 -23.52 31.46 -31.93
CA ALA A 554 -23.87 31.56 -33.36
C ALA A 554 -25.20 30.83 -33.62
N PRO A 555 -26.01 31.27 -34.57
CA PRO A 555 -26.52 32.61 -34.85
C PRO A 555 -28.07 32.59 -35.02
N THR A 556 -28.79 33.40 -34.33
CA THR A 556 -30.09 33.84 -34.84
C THR A 556 -30.40 35.27 -34.30
N LYS A 557 -29.85 36.26 -34.95
CA LYS A 557 -30.34 37.64 -34.81
C LYS A 557 -30.38 38.33 -36.17
N THR A 558 -31.55 38.88 -36.49
CA THR A 558 -31.83 39.61 -37.71
C THR A 558 -31.10 40.97 -37.76
N ALA A 559 -30.86 41.49 -38.95
CA ALA A 559 -29.99 42.61 -39.27
C ALA A 559 -30.35 43.96 -38.56
N GLU A 560 -31.48 44.09 -37.87
CA GLU A 560 -31.85 45.29 -37.12
C GLU A 560 -31.28 45.39 -35.70
N GLU A 561 -31.00 44.26 -35.04
CA GLU A 561 -30.43 44.27 -33.69
C GLU A 561 -28.90 44.51 -33.67
N ALA A 562 -28.23 44.38 -34.81
CA ALA A 562 -26.80 44.65 -34.93
C ALA A 562 -26.42 46.15 -34.87
N LYS A 563 -27.37 47.04 -35.01
CA LYS A 563 -27.14 48.51 -34.93
C LYS A 563 -27.24 49.07 -33.51
N ALA A 564 -27.85 48.35 -32.58
CA ALA A 564 -27.98 48.75 -31.18
C ALA A 564 -26.82 48.28 -30.26
N ALA A 565 -25.98 47.37 -30.72
CA ALA A 565 -24.86 46.78 -29.92
C ALA A 565 -23.49 47.48 -30.12
N ALA A 566 -23.44 48.57 -30.91
CA ALA A 566 -22.19 49.29 -31.23
C ALA A 566 -21.99 50.58 -30.39
N ALA A 567 -22.67 50.71 -29.25
CA ALA A 567 -22.36 51.75 -28.29
C ALA A 567 -21.42 51.22 -27.21
N THR A 568 -20.11 51.33 -27.47
CA THR A 568 -19.09 51.20 -26.42
C THR A 568 -19.38 52.20 -25.31
N PRO A 569 -19.40 51.78 -24.02
CA PRO A 569 -19.52 52.77 -22.95
C PRO A 569 -18.32 53.72 -23.02
N PRO A 570 -18.52 55.03 -22.77
CA PRO A 570 -17.45 56.00 -22.85
C PRO A 570 -16.35 55.59 -21.86
N PHE A 571 -15.13 55.57 -22.40
CA PHE A 571 -13.89 55.27 -21.65
C PHE A 571 -13.78 56.33 -20.51
N ASP A 572 -13.96 55.88 -19.27
CA ASP A 572 -13.96 56.75 -18.09
C ASP A 572 -12.52 57.16 -17.76
N ILE A 573 -12.04 58.19 -18.41
CA ILE A 573 -10.68 58.74 -18.29
C ILE A 573 -10.39 59.12 -16.82
N ALA A 574 -11.40 59.48 -16.03
CA ALA A 574 -11.22 59.82 -14.62
C ALA A 574 -10.82 58.64 -13.75
N LYS A 575 -11.39 57.44 -13.99
CA LYS A 575 -10.98 56.20 -13.26
C LYS A 575 -9.57 55.74 -13.64
N PHE A 576 -9.21 55.89 -14.92
CA PHE A 576 -7.85 55.56 -15.36
C PHE A 576 -6.82 56.56 -14.85
N ALA A 577 -7.15 57.87 -14.82
CA ALA A 577 -6.26 58.88 -14.25
C ALA A 577 -5.98 58.61 -12.77
N GLY A 578 -6.99 58.18 -11.99
CA GLY A 578 -6.79 57.76 -10.58
C GLY A 578 -5.89 56.53 -10.41
N ILE A 579 -6.04 55.54 -11.29
CA ILE A 579 -5.19 54.33 -11.27
C ILE A 579 -3.75 54.68 -11.68
N PHE A 580 -3.54 55.50 -12.71
CA PHE A 580 -2.22 55.96 -13.10
C PHE A 580 -1.55 56.86 -12.07
N ALA A 581 -2.33 57.70 -11.37
CA ALA A 581 -1.83 58.52 -10.27
C ALA A 581 -1.42 57.64 -9.08
N ALA A 582 -2.20 56.62 -8.73
CA ALA A 582 -1.86 55.65 -7.67
C ALA A 582 -0.62 54.80 -8.03
N ILE A 583 -0.52 54.35 -9.28
CA ILE A 583 0.67 53.64 -9.78
C ILE A 583 1.88 54.58 -9.80
N GLY A 584 1.71 55.85 -10.26
CA GLY A 584 2.78 56.83 -10.26
C GLY A 584 3.29 57.19 -8.86
N MET A 585 2.40 57.32 -7.87
CA MET A 585 2.78 57.51 -6.47
C MET A 585 3.48 56.26 -5.89
N ALA A 586 2.99 55.05 -6.20
CA ALA A 586 3.61 53.83 -5.76
C ALA A 586 5.02 53.65 -6.40
N LEU A 587 5.16 53.92 -7.68
CA LEU A 587 6.46 53.92 -8.37
C LEU A 587 7.37 55.04 -7.87
N GLY A 588 6.84 56.20 -7.54
CA GLY A 588 7.59 57.31 -6.93
C GLY A 588 8.12 56.97 -5.54
N MET A 589 7.30 56.36 -4.69
CA MET A 589 7.73 55.88 -3.36
C MET A 589 8.77 54.73 -3.45
N ILE A 590 8.58 53.80 -4.40
CA ILE A 590 9.56 52.76 -4.68
C ILE A 590 10.84 53.36 -5.24
N GLY A 591 10.72 54.36 -6.14
CA GLY A 591 11.88 55.06 -6.71
C GLY A 591 12.67 55.83 -5.65
N THR A 592 12.01 56.52 -4.72
CA THR A 592 12.70 57.22 -3.62
C THR A 592 13.31 56.27 -2.60
N ALA A 593 12.64 55.15 -2.30
CA ALA A 593 13.20 54.07 -1.44
C ALA A 593 14.44 53.43 -2.11
N LEU A 594 14.35 53.11 -3.39
CA LEU A 594 15.48 52.58 -4.17
C LEU A 594 16.62 53.60 -4.23
N ALA A 595 16.36 54.87 -4.52
CA ALA A 595 17.37 55.92 -4.53
C ALA A 595 18.06 56.09 -3.16
N SER A 596 17.32 55.98 -2.06
CA SER A 596 17.88 56.00 -0.70
C SER A 596 18.76 54.80 -0.41
N ILE A 597 18.33 53.61 -0.85
CA ILE A 597 19.11 52.37 -0.73
C ILE A 597 20.40 52.49 -1.57
N PHE A 598 20.32 52.93 -2.82
CA PHE A 598 21.50 53.13 -3.66
C PHE A 598 22.42 54.20 -3.11
N LYS A 599 21.92 55.31 -2.61
CA LYS A 599 22.73 56.36 -1.96
C LYS A 599 23.43 55.81 -0.71
N GLY A 600 22.76 54.99 0.10
CA GLY A 600 23.35 54.29 1.24
C GLY A 600 24.40 53.28 0.78
N LEU A 601 24.18 52.52 -0.28
CA LEU A 601 25.08 51.53 -0.85
C LEU A 601 26.39 52.17 -1.38
N PHE A 602 26.25 53.29 -2.09
CA PHE A 602 27.38 54.02 -2.65
C PHE A 602 28.19 54.82 -1.59
N ALA A 603 27.59 55.04 -0.41
CA ALA A 603 28.30 55.65 0.70
C ALA A 603 29.23 54.69 1.45
N LEU A 604 29.08 53.35 1.21
CA LEU A 604 29.89 52.30 1.83
C LEU A 604 31.27 52.22 1.16
N THR A 605 32.30 51.97 1.97
CA THR A 605 33.62 51.59 1.44
C THR A 605 33.54 50.19 0.77
N TRP A 606 34.43 49.91 -0.20
CA TRP A 606 34.39 48.66 -0.98
C TRP A 606 34.36 47.38 -0.10
N TRP A 607 35.07 47.37 1.03
CA TRP A 607 35.08 46.24 1.95
C TRP A 607 33.74 46.12 2.74
N GLN A 608 33.11 47.27 3.09
CA GLN A 608 31.79 47.29 3.74
C GLN A 608 30.71 46.79 2.80
N LEU A 609 30.83 47.06 1.51
CA LEU A 609 29.92 46.57 0.46
C LEU A 609 30.04 45.05 0.33
N ILE A 610 31.23 44.49 0.31
CA ILE A 610 31.45 43.05 0.37
C ILE A 610 30.84 42.44 1.64
N MET A 611 31.11 43.04 2.80
CA MET A 611 30.58 42.57 4.07
C MET A 611 29.04 42.65 4.11
N LEU A 612 28.43 43.65 3.51
CA LEU A 612 26.98 43.77 3.37
C LEU A 612 26.41 42.62 2.54
N PHE A 613 26.99 42.34 1.38
CA PHE A 613 26.54 41.20 0.54
C PHE A 613 26.74 39.87 1.24
N VAL A 614 27.86 39.64 1.87
CA VAL A 614 28.11 38.44 2.68
C VAL A 614 27.13 38.36 3.85
N GLY A 615 26.85 39.48 4.50
CA GLY A 615 25.82 39.57 5.57
C GLY A 615 24.41 39.20 5.08
N ILE A 616 23.99 39.72 3.93
CA ILE A 616 22.69 39.39 3.33
C ILE A 616 22.63 37.92 2.97
N ILE A 617 23.66 37.37 2.33
CA ILE A 617 23.73 35.94 1.97
C ILE A 617 23.67 35.08 3.24
N LEU A 618 24.41 35.44 4.29
CA LEU A 618 24.38 34.72 5.57
C LEU A 618 23.03 34.86 6.28
N LEU A 619 22.38 36.00 6.20
CA LEU A 619 21.04 36.21 6.78
C LEU A 619 19.97 35.38 6.07
N ILE A 620 20.07 35.21 4.76
CA ILE A 620 19.12 34.40 3.97
C ILE A 620 19.44 32.91 4.11
N SER A 621 20.71 32.52 3.94
CA SER A 621 21.13 31.12 3.92
C SER A 621 21.52 30.55 5.30
N GLY A 622 21.96 31.41 6.23
CA GLY A 622 22.43 31.01 7.56
C GLY A 622 21.41 30.19 8.36
N PRO A 623 20.18 30.67 8.53
CA PRO A 623 19.14 29.89 9.25
C PRO A 623 18.89 28.52 8.62
N ALA A 624 18.87 28.44 7.27
CA ALA A 624 18.68 27.17 6.57
C ALA A 624 19.86 26.21 6.80
N MET A 625 21.10 26.73 6.81
CA MET A 625 22.30 25.93 7.09
C MET A 625 22.32 25.42 8.54
N VAL A 626 21.98 26.26 9.51
CA VAL A 626 21.90 25.87 10.94
C VAL A 626 20.83 24.81 11.14
N MET A 627 19.65 25.00 10.57
CA MET A 627 18.57 24.03 10.65
C MET A 627 18.95 22.71 9.99
N ALA A 628 19.62 22.74 8.84
CA ALA A 628 20.13 21.55 8.20
C ALA A 628 21.18 20.83 9.06
N TRP A 629 22.13 21.56 9.62
CA TRP A 629 23.14 20.99 10.51
C TRP A 629 22.52 20.32 11.74
N LEU A 630 21.51 20.95 12.36
CA LEU A 630 20.77 20.36 13.47
C LEU A 630 20.01 19.10 13.05
N LYS A 631 19.34 19.12 11.90
CA LYS A 631 18.62 17.93 11.35
C LYS A 631 19.59 16.80 11.03
N LEU A 632 20.73 17.08 10.39
CA LEU A 632 21.74 16.08 10.03
C LEU A 632 22.32 15.37 11.27
N ARG A 633 22.50 16.10 12.38
CA ARG A 633 22.95 15.52 13.65
C ARG A 633 21.89 14.74 14.40
N ARG A 634 20.60 14.97 14.10
CA ARG A 634 19.45 14.32 14.75
C ARG A 634 18.85 13.20 13.93
N ARG A 635 19.43 12.85 12.77
CA ARG A 635 18.96 11.73 11.96
C ARG A 635 18.85 10.47 12.80
N ASN A 636 17.67 9.79 12.69
CA ASN A 636 17.37 8.60 13.47
C ASN A 636 16.55 7.61 12.63
N ILE A 637 16.94 6.34 12.67
CA ILE A 637 16.21 5.28 11.96
C ILE A 637 14.93 4.84 12.68
N ALA A 638 14.84 5.06 14.01
CA ALA A 638 13.72 4.58 14.79
C ALA A 638 12.33 4.98 14.23
N PRO A 639 12.08 6.23 13.76
CA PRO A 639 10.79 6.59 13.17
C PRO A 639 10.45 5.79 11.91
N LEU A 640 11.43 5.37 11.10
CA LEU A 640 11.20 4.53 9.92
C LEU A 640 10.74 3.13 10.32
N LEU A 641 11.43 2.52 11.27
CA LEU A 641 11.08 1.20 11.78
C LEU A 641 9.73 1.22 12.50
N ASN A 642 9.47 2.25 13.33
CA ASN A 642 8.19 2.42 14.01
C ASN A 642 7.03 2.57 13.01
N ALA A 643 7.26 3.25 11.88
CA ALA A 643 6.27 3.38 10.80
C ALA A 643 5.92 2.02 10.15
N ASN A 644 6.83 1.04 10.21
CA ASN A 644 6.63 -0.35 9.80
C ASN A 644 6.15 -1.27 10.95
N GLY A 645 5.70 -0.71 12.08
CA GLY A 645 5.13 -1.49 13.17
C GLY A 645 6.15 -2.05 14.18
N TRP A 646 7.41 -1.62 14.12
CA TRP A 646 8.39 -1.93 15.15
C TRP A 646 8.14 -1.07 16.41
N ALA A 647 8.60 -1.54 17.54
CA ALA A 647 8.68 -0.76 18.78
C ALA A 647 10.16 -0.54 19.14
N VAL A 648 10.79 0.46 18.50
CA VAL A 648 12.19 0.77 18.73
C VAL A 648 12.35 1.57 20.02
N ASN A 649 13.07 1.02 20.99
CA ASN A 649 13.25 1.56 22.33
C ASN A 649 14.51 2.41 22.47
N ALA A 650 15.57 2.09 21.74
CA ALA A 650 16.84 2.77 21.84
C ALA A 650 17.03 3.84 20.75
N ASN A 651 17.70 4.93 21.10
CA ASN A 651 18.08 5.96 20.14
C ASN A 651 19.01 5.37 19.05
N SER A 652 18.63 5.52 17.78
CA SER A 652 19.34 4.90 16.64
C SER A 652 19.77 5.97 15.65
N LYS A 653 20.72 6.82 16.06
CA LYS A 653 21.24 7.95 15.29
C LYS A 653 22.07 7.50 14.10
N ILE A 654 21.95 8.24 13.00
CA ILE A 654 22.79 8.14 11.82
C ILE A 654 23.72 9.36 11.81
N SER A 655 24.98 9.16 12.24
CA SER A 655 26.02 10.20 12.14
C SER A 655 26.33 10.52 10.67
N ILE A 656 26.90 11.69 10.39
CA ILE A 656 27.26 12.09 9.02
C ILE A 656 28.20 11.05 8.38
N PRO A 657 29.32 10.62 9.05
CA PRO A 657 30.20 9.61 8.48
C PRO A 657 29.51 8.25 8.24
N PHE A 658 28.62 7.83 9.14
CA PHE A 658 27.85 6.59 8.93
C PHE A 658 26.84 6.76 7.79
N GLY A 659 26.21 7.93 7.65
CA GLY A 659 25.34 8.23 6.52
C GLY A 659 26.05 8.10 5.16
N GLU A 660 27.33 8.46 5.08
CA GLU A 660 28.15 8.31 3.86
C GLU A 660 28.35 6.86 3.44
N THR A 661 28.17 5.88 4.34
CA THR A 661 28.23 4.46 4.03
C THR A 661 26.91 3.91 3.51
N LEU A 662 25.79 4.58 3.78
CA LEU A 662 24.44 4.15 3.39
C LEU A 662 24.06 4.59 1.97
N THR A 663 24.73 5.63 1.43
CA THR A 663 24.55 6.06 0.04
C THR A 663 25.92 6.31 -0.57
N GLU A 664 26.24 5.59 -1.61
CA GLU A 664 27.47 5.80 -2.40
C GLU A 664 27.13 6.56 -3.68
N VAL A 665 27.94 7.57 -4.01
CA VAL A 665 27.83 8.37 -5.23
C VAL A 665 28.92 7.92 -6.21
N ALA A 666 28.61 7.87 -7.48
CA ALA A 666 29.58 7.52 -8.52
C ALA A 666 30.82 8.42 -8.46
N LYS A 667 31.99 7.82 -8.34
CA LYS A 667 33.27 8.52 -8.32
C LYS A 667 33.95 8.35 -9.68
N TYR A 668 34.09 9.45 -10.39
CA TYR A 668 34.79 9.44 -11.67
C TYR A 668 36.30 9.57 -11.47
N PRO A 669 37.09 8.84 -12.26
CA PRO A 669 38.53 9.02 -12.21
C PRO A 669 38.91 10.46 -12.67
N LYS A 670 40.00 11.00 -12.10
CA LYS A 670 40.52 12.32 -12.49
C LYS A 670 41.01 12.28 -13.91
N MET A 671 40.14 12.53 -14.90
CA MET A 671 40.45 12.63 -16.32
C MET A 671 40.07 14.00 -16.84
N LYS A 672 40.79 14.47 -17.89
CA LYS A 672 40.30 15.61 -18.67
C LYS A 672 39.14 15.10 -19.54
N LEU A 673 37.92 15.33 -19.07
CA LEU A 673 36.73 15.05 -19.87
C LEU A 673 36.55 16.19 -20.90
N ASN A 674 36.60 15.85 -22.18
CA ASN A 674 36.26 16.77 -23.26
C ASN A 674 34.79 16.56 -23.61
N ASP A 675 33.98 17.57 -23.44
CA ASP A 675 32.65 17.62 -24.02
C ASP A 675 32.81 17.94 -25.52
N PRO A 676 32.41 17.03 -26.45
CA PRO A 676 32.53 17.27 -27.89
C PRO A 676 31.68 18.47 -28.36
N PHE A 677 30.64 18.85 -27.60
CA PHE A 677 29.79 20.00 -27.92
C PHE A 677 30.15 21.27 -27.12
N ALA A 678 31.05 21.18 -26.15
CA ALA A 678 31.53 22.36 -25.45
C ALA A 678 32.24 23.28 -26.43
N LYS A 679 31.73 24.49 -26.63
CA LYS A 679 32.46 25.55 -27.33
C LYS A 679 33.78 25.73 -26.62
N LYS A 680 34.91 25.47 -27.31
CA LYS A 680 36.24 25.76 -26.76
C LYS A 680 36.23 27.22 -26.32
N LYS A 681 36.35 27.47 -25.02
CA LYS A 681 36.47 28.83 -24.48
C LYS A 681 37.67 29.47 -25.15
N SER A 682 37.41 30.32 -26.12
CA SER A 682 38.45 31.03 -26.82
C SER A 682 39.16 31.93 -25.80
N TRP A 683 40.46 31.86 -25.71
CA TRP A 683 41.29 32.79 -24.95
C TRP A 683 40.88 34.25 -25.24
N LYS A 684 40.45 34.53 -26.46
CA LYS A 684 39.88 35.83 -26.86
C LYS A 684 38.70 36.29 -26.04
N SER A 685 37.82 35.38 -25.59
CA SER A 685 36.67 35.73 -24.74
C SER A 685 37.13 36.19 -23.35
N HIS A 686 38.12 35.56 -22.77
CA HIS A 686 38.69 36.00 -21.49
C HIS A 686 39.40 37.35 -21.63
N VAL A 687 40.15 37.56 -22.73
CA VAL A 687 40.79 38.85 -23.01
C VAL A 687 39.76 39.95 -23.19
N ILE A 688 38.69 39.69 -23.98
CA ILE A 688 37.60 40.66 -24.16
C ILE A 688 36.94 40.99 -22.83
N THR A 689 36.65 39.97 -21.98
CA THR A 689 36.06 40.20 -20.65
C THR A 689 36.97 41.07 -19.78
N TRP A 690 38.29 40.79 -19.78
CA TRP A 690 39.26 41.61 -19.02
C TRP A 690 39.42 43.01 -19.59
N VAL A 691 39.39 43.15 -20.93
CA VAL A 691 39.42 44.46 -21.61
C VAL A 691 38.19 45.29 -21.24
N VAL A 692 36.99 44.68 -21.24
CA VAL A 692 35.75 45.37 -20.86
C VAL A 692 35.80 45.77 -19.38
N ILE A 693 36.25 44.88 -18.48
CA ILE A 693 36.43 45.21 -17.04
C ILE A 693 37.43 46.34 -16.86
N ILE A 694 38.60 46.26 -17.51
CA ILE A 694 39.63 47.29 -17.44
C ILE A 694 39.13 48.62 -18.05
N ALA A 695 38.45 48.59 -19.18
CA ALA A 695 37.85 49.77 -19.78
C ALA A 695 36.76 50.37 -18.90
N GLY A 696 35.91 49.54 -18.26
CA GLY A 696 34.90 49.98 -17.33
C GLY A 696 35.53 50.63 -16.09
N VAL A 697 36.54 49.99 -15.48
CA VAL A 697 37.25 50.54 -14.33
C VAL A 697 38.04 51.80 -14.71
N SER A 698 38.67 51.83 -15.89
CA SER A 698 39.38 53.00 -16.38
C SER A 698 38.41 54.14 -16.67
N GLY A 699 37.23 53.85 -17.24
CA GLY A 699 36.15 54.83 -17.45
C GLY A 699 35.65 55.44 -16.12
N LEU A 700 35.41 54.61 -15.15
CA LEU A 700 35.05 55.05 -13.78
C LEU A 700 36.15 55.84 -13.10
N TRP A 701 37.42 55.54 -13.40
CA TRP A 701 38.56 56.30 -12.90
C TRP A 701 38.69 57.66 -13.58
N LEU A 702 38.59 57.69 -14.92
CA LEU A 702 38.66 58.90 -15.71
C LEU A 702 37.51 59.87 -15.39
N THR A 703 36.31 59.38 -15.18
CA THR A 703 35.17 60.19 -14.78
C THR A 703 35.17 60.66 -13.30
N ASN A 704 36.24 60.32 -12.59
CA ASN A 704 36.41 60.62 -11.17
C ASN A 704 35.35 59.99 -10.23
N ILE A 705 34.51 59.07 -10.69
CA ILE A 705 33.55 58.33 -9.87
C ILE A 705 34.30 57.50 -8.80
N LEU A 706 35.41 56.89 -9.17
CA LEU A 706 36.27 56.14 -8.25
C LEU A 706 36.89 57.00 -7.17
N SER A 707 37.06 58.33 -7.38
CA SER A 707 37.56 59.23 -6.35
C SER A 707 36.51 59.51 -5.25
N GLU A 708 35.23 59.23 -5.50
CA GLU A 708 34.18 59.31 -4.49
C GLU A 708 34.23 58.08 -3.53
N ILE A 709 34.74 56.94 -4.06
CA ILE A 709 34.93 55.72 -3.28
C ILE A 709 36.24 55.79 -2.45
N SER A 710 37.31 56.36 -3.05
CA SER A 710 38.59 56.59 -2.32
C SER A 710 39.29 57.81 -2.84
N PRO A 711 39.64 58.77 -1.98
CA PRO A 711 40.37 60.01 -2.37
C PRO A 711 41.74 59.75 -3.01
N LYS A 712 42.32 58.56 -2.81
CA LYS A 712 43.61 58.16 -3.39
C LYS A 712 43.52 57.79 -4.89
N LEU A 713 42.32 57.64 -5.43
CA LEU A 713 42.05 57.22 -6.83
C LEU A 713 41.59 58.38 -7.69
N LYS A 714 42.08 59.61 -7.48
CA LYS A 714 41.78 60.77 -8.31
C LYS A 714 42.39 60.61 -9.71
N SER A 715 41.58 60.87 -10.73
CA SER A 715 42.04 61.01 -12.13
C SER A 715 42.81 62.31 -12.31
N PRO A 716 43.85 62.31 -13.19
CA PRO A 716 44.58 63.54 -13.54
C PRO A 716 43.75 64.51 -14.39
N LEU A 717 42.58 64.08 -14.91
CA LEU A 717 41.69 64.93 -15.72
C LEU A 717 40.86 65.84 -14.85
N PRO A 718 40.68 67.15 -15.21
CA PRO A 718 39.82 68.07 -14.48
C PRO A 718 38.37 67.61 -14.54
N LYS A 719 37.66 67.76 -13.40
CA LYS A 719 36.21 67.50 -13.33
C LYS A 719 35.47 68.42 -14.33
N TYR A 720 34.79 67.89 -15.27
CA TYR A 720 33.81 68.59 -16.06
C TYR A 720 32.66 68.95 -15.12
N LYS A 721 32.60 70.23 -14.69
CA LYS A 721 31.37 70.73 -14.05
C LYS A 721 30.35 70.96 -15.17
N VAL A 722 29.35 70.11 -15.21
CA VAL A 722 28.11 70.50 -15.87
C VAL A 722 27.44 71.44 -14.89
N GLU A 723 27.57 72.77 -15.16
CA GLU A 723 26.68 73.75 -14.59
C GLU A 723 25.30 73.48 -15.16
N VAL A 724 24.47 72.84 -14.43
CA VAL A 724 23.01 72.83 -14.68
C VAL A 724 22.56 74.20 -14.18
N GLU A 725 22.46 75.18 -15.10
CA GLU A 725 21.75 76.41 -14.85
C GLU A 725 20.38 76.07 -14.32
N GLU A 726 20.07 76.55 -13.10
CA GLU A 726 18.76 76.61 -12.54
C GLU A 726 17.88 77.56 -13.40
N VAL A 727 17.18 77.04 -14.39
CA VAL A 727 16.14 77.72 -15.15
C VAL A 727 14.76 77.13 -14.84
N VAL A 728 14.43 77.01 -13.59
CA VAL A 728 13.04 76.51 -13.20
C VAL A 728 12.55 77.20 -11.93
N THR A 729 12.95 78.46 -11.64
CA THR A 729 12.33 79.16 -10.51
C THR A 729 11.57 80.42 -10.87
N ASP A 730 11.55 80.81 -12.17
CA ASP A 730 10.88 82.04 -12.55
C ASP A 730 9.52 81.87 -13.28
N THR A 731 9.00 80.67 -13.43
CA THR A 731 7.73 80.41 -14.13
C THR A 731 6.55 80.07 -13.23
N LEU A 732 6.73 80.07 -11.90
CA LEU A 732 5.66 79.73 -10.94
C LEU A 732 5.17 80.93 -10.14
N THR A 733 5.72 82.17 -10.40
CA THR A 733 5.29 83.40 -9.71
C THR A 733 4.41 84.37 -10.56
N ILE A 734 3.98 83.95 -11.78
CA ILE A 734 3.15 84.80 -12.67
C ILE A 734 1.70 84.29 -12.78
N ILE A 735 1.26 83.34 -12.02
CA ILE A 735 -0.16 82.86 -12.11
C ILE A 735 -0.99 83.22 -10.84
N GLU A 736 -0.43 83.97 -9.89
CA GLU A 736 -1.17 84.29 -8.66
C GLU A 736 -1.74 85.71 -8.63
N ASP A 737 -1.59 86.60 -9.69
CA ASP A 737 -2.03 88.02 -9.64
C ASP A 737 -3.04 88.45 -10.75
N THR A 738 -3.91 87.58 -11.21
CA THR A 738 -5.05 88.04 -12.00
C THR A 738 -6.30 87.21 -11.77
N VAL A 739 -6.96 87.34 -10.64
CA VAL A 739 -8.43 87.30 -10.51
C VAL A 739 -8.83 88.04 -9.25
N VAL A 740 -9.01 89.31 -9.33
CA VAL A 740 -10.02 90.06 -8.58
C VAL A 740 -10.55 91.15 -9.48
N VAL A 741 -11.92 91.23 -9.56
CA VAL A 741 -12.82 92.22 -10.10
C VAL A 741 -13.47 91.73 -11.42
N GLU A 742 -14.68 91.37 -11.50
CA GLU A 742 -16.01 91.69 -11.02
C GLU A 742 -16.94 90.49 -11.03
#